data_a20f8153fe0ca85847eff41d9a4914ca
#
_entry.id   a20f8153fe0ca85847eff41d9a4914ca
#
_cell.length_a   1.000
_cell.length_b   1.000
_cell.length_c   1.000
_cell.angle_alpha   90.00
_cell.angle_beta   90.00
_cell.angle_gamma   90.00
#
_symmetry.space_group_name_H-M   'P 1'
#
loop_
_entity.id
_entity.type
_entity.pdbx_description
1 polymer ?
#
loop_
_entity_poly.entity_id
_entity_poly.type
_entity_poly.pdbx_seq_one_letter_code
_entity_poly.pdbx_strand_id
1 'polypeptide(L)'
;MQDETYEPLAIEKKWQESWESANKFVPVGSDKKFSIVIPPPNVTGSLHMGHALEHSIIDVITRIKRLQGYETLWVPGTDHAGIITQLLVENELSEKGVQKEDIGRENFISKVWEWKEKSGENISTQMRKLGMSCDWSRERFTMDEGLSTAVREVFIKLYEDGLIYKGTRMVNWDTELMSAVSDLEVTLNPEKGKLWSIKYKTEDSFLTISTTRPETLLGDTAVAVNPDDERYKNLIGKTAIVPLVNREVPIIADEYVDPEFGSGCVKITPSHDFNDYEIGEKHKLEFIQCIDLDGKISNEDFIPENLRGKDRFEARKLIVNDLMKLEQLEKEEDYDIQLPKGDRSKSILEPMITEQWFVKTETLAKKAIKAVETEEIKFVPKNWEKTYFEWMYNIQDWCISRQIWWGHRIPAWYDEENNIYVGNSEQEIREKNNLSKETKLRQDEDVLDTWFSSALWPFSTLGWPEDSEDLSNYYPTSLLVVGFDIIFFWVARMIMMGINFQKDIPFKDILVHGLVRDSKGRKMSKSLGNTIDPLELSDKHGADALRFSLVEKASPGQDVPFDEEWTIAAKKFGNKIWNASKFVHIYTDGKETNDLSTIECEENKWIINKFDAVLDEFNSLFEKYKISDAYKLLYNFLWSDLFDWYFEFSKNLIENENHKSETMEVLNSVFLKSIKILNPAMPHITEEVWETFDDEVLISNKWPEKYNCLLYTSPSPRDRTRARMPSSA
;
A
#
# COMPACT_ATOMS: atom_id res chain seq x y z
N MET A 1 0.56 34.70 25.91
CA MET A 1 -0.71 34.12 25.37
C MET A 1 -1.91 35.09 25.39
N GLN A 2 -2.12 35.96 26.40
CA GLN A 2 -3.37 36.77 26.47
C GLN A 2 -3.63 37.67 25.26
N ASP A 3 -2.60 38.23 24.62
CA ASP A 3 -2.71 39.16 23.46
C ASP A 3 -2.31 38.52 22.12
N GLU A 4 -1.94 37.26 22.09
CA GLU A 4 -1.44 36.59 20.89
C GLU A 4 -2.55 35.92 20.09
N THR A 5 -2.45 35.95 18.78
CA THR A 5 -3.32 35.18 17.86
C THR A 5 -2.78 33.78 17.67
N TYR A 6 -3.64 32.84 17.34
CA TYR A 6 -3.23 31.48 17.01
C TYR A 6 -2.48 31.45 15.66
N GLU A 7 -1.19 31.18 15.72
CA GLU A 7 -0.29 31.11 14.55
C GLU A 7 0.24 29.68 14.35
N PRO A 8 -0.49 28.81 13.64
CA PRO A 8 -0.19 27.39 13.55
C PRO A 8 1.26 27.09 13.17
N LEU A 9 1.77 27.69 12.09
CA LEU A 9 3.09 27.36 11.54
C LEU A 9 4.25 27.64 12.50
N ALA A 10 4.15 28.72 13.31
CA ALA A 10 5.17 29.03 14.30
C ALA A 10 5.17 28.03 15.45
N ILE A 11 3.98 27.64 15.91
CA ILE A 11 3.77 26.66 16.97
C ILE A 11 4.25 25.27 16.51
N GLU A 12 3.90 24.85 15.31
CA GLU A 12 4.28 23.57 14.72
C GLU A 12 5.81 23.44 14.62
N LYS A 13 6.48 24.47 14.12
CA LYS A 13 7.95 24.48 14.05
C LYS A 13 8.59 24.38 15.42
N LYS A 14 8.13 25.19 16.39
CA LYS A 14 8.63 25.19 17.78
C LYS A 14 8.58 23.78 18.38
N TRP A 15 7.41 23.13 18.30
CA TRP A 15 7.22 21.86 18.96
C TRP A 15 7.91 20.71 18.25
N GLN A 16 7.93 20.68 16.93
CA GLN A 16 8.67 19.65 16.20
C GLN A 16 10.17 19.68 16.56
N GLU A 17 10.79 20.85 16.55
CA GLU A 17 12.19 21.02 16.94
C GLU A 17 12.43 20.62 18.41
N SER A 18 11.51 20.99 19.32
CA SER A 18 11.59 20.66 20.74
C SER A 18 11.52 19.16 20.99
N TRP A 19 10.55 18.45 20.40
CA TRP A 19 10.38 17.02 20.59
C TRP A 19 11.55 16.20 20.04
N GLU A 20 12.05 16.54 18.85
CA GLU A 20 13.18 15.84 18.24
C GLU A 20 14.47 16.08 19.03
N SER A 21 14.79 17.32 19.40
CA SER A 21 15.97 17.63 20.19
C SER A 21 15.97 16.97 21.56
N ALA A 22 14.80 16.78 22.15
CA ALA A 22 14.62 16.09 23.42
C ALA A 22 14.40 14.57 23.29
N ASN A 23 14.55 13.99 22.09
CA ASN A 23 14.36 12.56 21.80
C ASN A 23 13.02 12.00 22.29
N LYS A 24 11.92 12.77 22.19
CA LYS A 24 10.60 12.39 22.72
C LYS A 24 9.92 11.25 21.96
N PHE A 25 10.42 10.90 20.77
CA PHE A 25 9.87 9.84 19.93
C PHE A 25 10.60 8.50 20.07
N VAL A 26 11.74 8.49 20.74
CA VAL A 26 12.53 7.29 21.02
C VAL A 26 11.84 6.45 22.11
N PRO A 27 11.83 5.11 22.00
CA PRO A 27 11.27 4.24 23.03
C PRO A 27 11.87 4.49 24.41
N VAL A 28 11.02 4.58 25.42
CA VAL A 28 11.44 4.78 26.81
C VAL A 28 10.97 3.59 27.63
N GLY A 29 11.90 2.88 28.26
CA GLY A 29 11.71 1.58 28.90
C GLY A 29 10.39 1.40 29.66
N SER A 30 9.57 0.46 29.24
CA SER A 30 8.34 0.01 29.87
C SER A 30 8.14 -1.48 29.61
N ASP A 31 7.50 -2.19 30.53
CA ASP A 31 7.15 -3.59 30.34
C ASP A 31 6.09 -3.79 29.25
N LYS A 32 5.29 -2.75 28.96
CA LYS A 32 4.28 -2.77 27.91
C LYS A 32 4.87 -2.26 26.62
N LYS A 33 5.02 -3.12 25.61
CA LYS A 33 5.55 -2.76 24.29
C LYS A 33 4.42 -2.53 23.30
N PHE A 34 4.61 -1.55 22.40
CA PHE A 34 3.74 -1.33 21.24
C PHE A 34 4.60 -0.91 20.05
N SER A 35 4.56 -1.69 19.00
CA SER A 35 5.24 -1.40 17.74
C SER A 35 4.25 -1.32 16.60
N ILE A 36 4.54 -0.47 15.63
CA ILE A 36 3.71 -0.26 14.46
C ILE A 36 4.57 -0.22 13.20
N VAL A 37 4.07 -0.86 12.15
CA VAL A 37 4.73 -0.89 10.84
C VAL A 37 4.09 0.18 9.95
N ILE A 38 4.93 0.94 9.28
CA ILE A 38 4.53 1.90 8.25
C ILE A 38 4.69 1.25 6.87
N PRO A 39 3.74 1.41 5.94
CA PRO A 39 4.04 1.23 4.52
C PRO A 39 5.08 2.28 4.09
N PRO A 40 6.32 1.86 3.75
CA PRO A 40 7.37 2.81 3.45
C PRO A 40 7.06 3.56 2.15
N PRO A 41 6.97 4.91 2.17
CA PRO A 41 6.74 5.67 0.95
C PRO A 41 7.83 5.42 -0.10
N ASN A 42 7.41 5.34 -1.37
CA ASN A 42 8.32 5.22 -2.49
C ASN A 42 9.16 6.50 -2.66
N VAL A 43 10.46 6.36 -2.96
CA VAL A 43 11.36 7.50 -3.23
C VAL A 43 11.09 8.17 -4.59
N THR A 44 9.81 8.46 -4.86
CA THR A 44 9.32 8.97 -6.16
C THR A 44 8.93 10.45 -6.14
N GLY A 45 9.25 11.16 -5.05
CA GLY A 45 9.07 12.61 -4.95
C GLY A 45 8.42 13.09 -3.67
N SER A 46 7.09 13.30 -3.66
CA SER A 46 6.38 13.92 -2.54
C SER A 46 5.28 13.01 -1.98
N LEU A 47 4.95 13.21 -0.71
CA LEU A 47 3.78 12.59 -0.09
C LEU A 47 2.49 13.07 -0.79
N HIS A 48 1.47 12.22 -0.78
CA HIS A 48 0.13 12.55 -1.24
C HIS A 48 -0.88 12.41 -0.10
N MET A 49 -2.15 12.81 -0.34
CA MET A 49 -3.20 12.78 0.67
C MET A 49 -3.43 11.40 1.31
N GLY A 50 -3.19 10.31 0.57
CA GLY A 50 -3.25 8.95 1.12
C GLY A 50 -2.21 8.71 2.21
N HIS A 51 -0.96 9.15 1.99
CA HIS A 51 0.09 9.10 3.01
C HIS A 51 -0.26 9.98 4.22
N ALA A 52 -0.79 11.19 4.00
CA ALA A 52 -1.19 12.07 5.10
C ALA A 52 -2.28 11.44 5.98
N LEU A 53 -3.26 10.74 5.37
CA LEU A 53 -4.28 9.99 6.09
C LEU A 53 -3.67 8.84 6.90
N GLU A 54 -2.95 7.95 6.24
CA GLU A 54 -2.37 6.74 6.83
C GLU A 54 -1.43 7.09 7.98
N HIS A 55 -0.49 8.00 7.74
CA HIS A 55 0.46 8.43 8.77
C HIS A 55 -0.24 9.15 9.94
N SER A 56 -1.31 9.94 9.68
CA SER A 56 -2.09 10.55 10.77
C SER A 56 -2.78 9.51 11.64
N ILE A 57 -3.34 8.45 11.07
CA ILE A 57 -3.94 7.34 11.81
C ILE A 57 -2.87 6.63 12.66
N ILE A 58 -1.72 6.30 12.06
CA ILE A 58 -0.59 5.65 12.75
C ILE A 58 -0.12 6.50 13.92
N ASP A 59 0.09 7.81 13.69
CA ASP A 59 0.61 8.72 14.71
C ASP A 59 -0.38 8.90 15.86
N VAL A 60 -1.68 9.03 15.57
CA VAL A 60 -2.71 9.10 16.61
C VAL A 60 -2.68 7.88 17.51
N ILE A 61 -2.63 6.68 16.92
CA ILE A 61 -2.58 5.43 17.70
C ILE A 61 -1.29 5.38 18.52
N THR A 62 -0.15 5.71 17.93
CA THR A 62 1.16 5.70 18.59
C THR A 62 1.19 6.66 19.78
N ARG A 63 0.68 7.90 19.63
CA ARG A 63 0.61 8.90 20.70
C ARG A 63 -0.33 8.48 21.81
N ILE A 64 -1.52 7.92 21.50
CA ILE A 64 -2.43 7.39 22.52
C ILE A 64 -1.74 6.27 23.32
N LYS A 65 -1.09 5.31 22.64
CA LYS A 65 -0.38 4.22 23.31
C LYS A 65 0.78 4.74 24.18
N ARG A 66 1.50 5.76 23.73
CA ARG A 66 2.56 6.42 24.53
C ARG A 66 1.99 7.05 25.80
N LEU A 67 0.89 7.81 25.70
CA LEU A 67 0.20 8.40 26.86
C LEU A 67 -0.39 7.32 27.78
N GLN A 68 -0.77 6.13 27.25
CA GLN A 68 -1.21 4.97 28.05
C GLN A 68 -0.03 4.23 28.74
N GLY A 69 1.20 4.73 28.61
CA GLY A 69 2.39 4.19 29.26
C GLY A 69 3.02 2.99 28.54
N TYR A 70 2.70 2.78 27.27
CA TYR A 70 3.44 1.81 26.44
C TYR A 70 4.78 2.40 25.97
N GLU A 71 5.80 1.57 25.94
CA GLU A 71 6.99 1.84 25.16
C GLU A 71 6.63 1.65 23.69
N THR A 72 6.66 2.74 22.92
CA THR A 72 6.20 2.74 21.53
C THR A 72 7.37 2.81 20.58
N LEU A 73 7.36 1.96 19.54
CA LEU A 73 8.29 2.03 18.44
C LEU A 73 7.51 2.19 17.11
N TRP A 74 7.80 3.29 16.43
CA TRP A 74 7.39 3.51 15.04
C TRP A 74 8.65 3.82 14.22
N VAL A 75 9.10 2.81 13.44
CA VAL A 75 10.27 2.94 12.56
C VAL A 75 9.86 3.62 11.27
N PRO A 76 10.40 4.81 10.94
CA PRO A 76 10.19 5.44 9.64
C PRO A 76 11.08 4.81 8.57
N GLY A 77 10.74 5.02 7.31
CA GLY A 77 11.60 4.62 6.22
C GLY A 77 10.97 4.81 4.86
N THR A 78 11.72 4.45 3.83
CA THR A 78 11.33 4.61 2.43
C THR A 78 11.64 3.36 1.62
N ASP A 79 10.84 3.16 0.55
CA ASP A 79 11.03 2.07 -0.40
C ASP A 79 11.76 2.55 -1.66
N HIS A 80 12.66 1.71 -2.17
CA HIS A 80 13.45 1.99 -3.37
C HIS A 80 12.61 2.01 -4.66
N ALA A 81 11.44 1.36 -4.65
CA ALA A 81 10.45 1.37 -5.73
C ALA A 81 11.06 1.14 -7.12
N GLY A 82 11.68 -0.03 -7.32
CA GLY A 82 12.56 -0.39 -8.45
C GLY A 82 12.16 0.20 -9.80
N ILE A 83 11.08 -0.27 -10.40
CA ILE A 83 10.62 0.14 -11.74
C ILE A 83 10.35 1.65 -11.82
N ILE A 84 9.55 2.18 -10.88
CA ILE A 84 9.11 3.58 -10.99
C ILE A 84 10.23 4.57 -10.74
N THR A 85 11.14 4.29 -9.80
CA THR A 85 12.28 5.17 -9.53
C THR A 85 13.26 5.16 -10.71
N GLN A 86 13.51 3.98 -11.30
CA GLN A 86 14.32 3.89 -12.51
C GLN A 86 13.72 4.71 -13.65
N LEU A 87 12.42 4.57 -13.93
CA LEU A 87 11.72 5.34 -14.98
C LEU A 87 11.83 6.86 -14.77
N LEU A 88 11.71 7.33 -13.53
CA LEU A 88 11.82 8.76 -13.24
C LEU A 88 13.20 9.31 -13.57
N VAL A 89 14.26 8.55 -13.23
CA VAL A 89 15.64 8.95 -13.53
C VAL A 89 15.94 8.81 -15.02
N GLU A 90 15.44 7.77 -15.70
CA GLU A 90 15.55 7.64 -17.17
C GLU A 90 14.89 8.81 -17.88
N ASN A 91 13.69 9.23 -17.45
CA ASN A 91 13.01 10.39 -18.02
C ASN A 91 13.80 11.69 -17.80
N GLU A 92 14.34 11.92 -16.58
CA GLU A 92 15.17 13.08 -16.29
C GLU A 92 16.44 13.13 -17.17
N LEU A 93 17.06 11.97 -17.42
CA LEU A 93 18.23 11.87 -18.31
C LEU A 93 17.83 12.10 -19.77
N SER A 94 16.72 11.52 -20.22
CA SER A 94 16.19 11.67 -21.58
C SER A 94 15.86 13.12 -21.91
N GLU A 95 15.32 13.89 -20.98
CA GLU A 95 15.09 15.32 -21.13
C GLU A 95 16.40 16.10 -21.38
N LYS A 96 17.53 15.57 -20.90
CA LYS A 96 18.88 16.09 -21.12
C LYS A 96 19.57 15.50 -22.37
N GLY A 97 18.84 14.63 -23.12
CA GLY A 97 19.36 13.97 -24.32
C GLY A 97 20.33 12.81 -24.04
N VAL A 98 20.30 12.22 -22.86
CA VAL A 98 21.17 11.13 -22.43
C VAL A 98 20.32 9.88 -22.23
N GLN A 99 20.75 8.72 -22.79
CA GLN A 99 20.15 7.43 -22.51
C GLN A 99 20.96 6.69 -21.43
N LYS A 100 20.33 5.78 -20.68
CA LYS A 100 21.04 5.03 -19.62
C LYS A 100 22.18 4.19 -20.18
N GLU A 101 22.01 3.66 -21.40
CA GLU A 101 23.01 2.85 -22.11
C GLU A 101 24.28 3.67 -22.42
N ASP A 102 24.14 4.99 -22.67
CA ASP A 102 25.27 5.88 -22.97
C ASP A 102 26.21 6.03 -21.78
N ILE A 103 25.68 5.97 -20.57
CA ILE A 103 26.45 6.15 -19.34
C ILE A 103 26.83 4.83 -18.65
N GLY A 104 26.16 3.73 -18.99
CA GLY A 104 26.37 2.41 -18.42
C GLY A 104 25.76 2.24 -17.02
N ARG A 105 25.63 0.95 -16.61
CA ARG A 105 24.90 0.54 -15.40
C ARG A 105 25.39 1.22 -14.12
N GLU A 106 26.70 1.26 -13.88
CA GLU A 106 27.26 1.79 -12.62
C GLU A 106 26.98 3.29 -12.47
N ASN A 107 27.20 4.07 -13.54
CA ASN A 107 26.93 5.51 -13.52
C ASN A 107 25.43 5.80 -13.41
N PHE A 108 24.59 5.00 -14.08
CA PHE A 108 23.15 5.12 -13.96
C PHE A 108 22.67 4.86 -12.52
N ILE A 109 23.12 3.77 -11.90
CA ILE A 109 22.80 3.46 -10.50
C ILE A 109 23.26 4.58 -9.57
N SER A 110 24.42 5.18 -9.80
CA SER A 110 24.88 6.34 -9.04
C SER A 110 23.90 7.53 -9.15
N LYS A 111 23.34 7.78 -10.35
CA LYS A 111 22.31 8.81 -10.53
C LYS A 111 21.01 8.49 -9.78
N VAL A 112 20.63 7.23 -9.73
CA VAL A 112 19.45 6.81 -8.97
C VAL A 112 19.67 6.98 -7.45
N TRP A 113 20.88 6.75 -6.94
CA TRP A 113 21.23 7.04 -5.55
C TRP A 113 21.16 8.54 -5.24
N GLU A 114 21.66 9.41 -6.13
CA GLU A 114 21.52 10.88 -6.00
C GLU A 114 20.03 11.30 -5.93
N TRP A 115 19.19 10.71 -6.78
CA TRP A 115 17.73 10.89 -6.75
C TRP A 115 17.12 10.44 -5.43
N LYS A 116 17.50 9.24 -4.95
CA LYS A 116 17.02 8.65 -3.68
C LYS A 116 17.32 9.56 -2.48
N GLU A 117 18.54 10.07 -2.38
CA GLU A 117 18.92 10.96 -1.28
C GLU A 117 18.03 12.20 -1.25
N LYS A 118 17.89 12.88 -2.38
CA LYS A 118 17.05 14.08 -2.50
C LYS A 118 15.58 13.79 -2.20
N SER A 119 15.03 12.71 -2.73
CA SER A 119 13.61 12.35 -2.56
C SER A 119 13.33 11.84 -1.15
N GLY A 120 14.24 11.06 -0.56
CA GLY A 120 14.13 10.55 0.81
C GLY A 120 14.14 11.69 1.84
N GLU A 121 15.09 12.62 1.76
CA GLU A 121 15.13 13.82 2.60
C GLU A 121 13.83 14.64 2.50
N ASN A 122 13.30 14.79 1.29
CA ASN A 122 12.04 15.50 1.10
C ASN A 122 10.89 14.79 1.81
N ILE A 123 10.75 13.46 1.66
CA ILE A 123 9.70 12.67 2.30
C ILE A 123 9.78 12.76 3.82
N SER A 124 10.98 12.57 4.40
CA SER A 124 11.19 12.65 5.85
C SER A 124 10.91 14.05 6.40
N THR A 125 11.28 15.10 5.65
CA THR A 125 10.95 16.50 5.99
C THR A 125 9.44 16.74 5.95
N GLN A 126 8.74 16.19 4.96
CA GLN A 126 7.29 16.30 4.83
C GLN A 126 6.56 15.59 5.97
N MET A 127 7.03 14.40 6.37
CA MET A 127 6.48 13.67 7.52
C MET A 127 6.67 14.47 8.83
N ARG A 128 7.86 15.06 9.04
CA ARG A 128 8.12 15.94 10.19
C ARG A 128 7.18 17.13 10.20
N LYS A 129 7.01 17.79 9.05
CA LYS A 129 6.12 18.93 8.92
C LYS A 129 4.65 18.59 9.23
N LEU A 130 4.23 17.35 8.98
CA LEU A 130 2.92 16.85 9.37
C LEU A 130 2.85 16.40 10.85
N GLY A 131 3.92 16.55 11.61
CA GLY A 131 3.98 16.25 13.04
C GLY A 131 4.04 14.76 13.38
N MET A 132 4.64 13.92 12.52
CA MET A 132 4.75 12.49 12.76
C MET A 132 5.78 12.18 13.85
N SER A 133 5.39 11.34 14.82
CA SER A 133 6.21 11.01 16.00
C SER A 133 6.99 9.70 15.85
N CYS A 134 7.66 9.56 14.69
CA CYS A 134 8.55 8.41 14.40
C CYS A 134 9.86 8.50 15.19
N ASP A 135 10.49 7.37 15.44
CA ASP A 135 11.88 7.33 15.89
C ASP A 135 12.83 7.56 14.71
N TRP A 136 13.15 8.81 14.45
CA TRP A 136 13.99 9.23 13.32
C TRP A 136 15.43 8.71 13.39
N SER A 137 15.90 8.29 14.55
CA SER A 137 17.21 7.67 14.70
C SER A 137 17.29 6.26 14.09
N ARG A 138 16.14 5.64 13.86
CA ARG A 138 15.97 4.31 13.26
C ARG A 138 15.44 4.34 11.83
N GLU A 139 15.57 5.47 11.13
CA GLU A 139 15.11 5.57 9.73
C GLU A 139 15.78 4.51 8.86
N ARG A 140 14.98 3.79 8.05
CA ARG A 140 15.42 2.68 7.20
C ARG A 140 15.11 2.94 5.72
N PHE A 141 15.87 2.26 4.90
CA PHE A 141 15.66 2.25 3.45
C PHE A 141 15.74 0.80 2.94
N THR A 142 14.81 0.40 2.08
CA THR A 142 14.73 -1.01 1.61
C THR A 142 16.02 -1.53 0.95
N MET A 143 16.93 -0.66 0.53
CA MET A 143 18.25 -1.02 0.00
C MET A 143 19.42 -0.57 0.90
N ASP A 144 19.20 -0.25 2.18
CA ASP A 144 20.32 -0.06 3.10
C ASP A 144 21.07 -1.38 3.33
N GLU A 145 22.25 -1.31 3.91
CA GLU A 145 23.14 -2.48 4.05
C GLU A 145 22.49 -3.62 4.85
N GLY A 146 21.79 -3.28 5.96
CA GLY A 146 21.14 -4.29 6.79
C GLY A 146 19.99 -4.98 6.07
N LEU A 147 19.11 -4.20 5.42
CA LEU A 147 18.00 -4.75 4.65
C LEU A 147 18.51 -5.52 3.41
N SER A 148 19.55 -5.04 2.75
CA SER A 148 20.18 -5.76 1.63
C SER A 148 20.77 -7.12 2.06
N THR A 149 21.32 -7.18 3.27
CA THR A 149 21.78 -8.45 3.87
C THR A 149 20.62 -9.39 4.14
N ALA A 150 19.53 -8.88 4.71
CA ALA A 150 18.31 -9.66 4.93
C ALA A 150 17.73 -10.22 3.63
N VAL A 151 17.69 -9.42 2.57
CA VAL A 151 17.20 -9.84 1.25
C VAL A 151 18.04 -10.98 0.67
N ARG A 152 19.37 -10.87 0.73
CA ARG A 152 20.27 -11.95 0.26
C ARG A 152 20.06 -13.23 1.07
N GLU A 153 20.01 -13.12 2.38
CA GLU A 153 19.81 -14.27 3.27
C GLU A 153 18.48 -14.98 3.01
N VAL A 154 17.39 -14.24 2.81
CA VAL A 154 16.08 -14.79 2.46
C VAL A 154 16.13 -15.51 1.12
N PHE A 155 16.74 -14.91 0.10
CA PHE A 155 16.85 -15.52 -1.22
C PHE A 155 17.62 -16.84 -1.15
N ILE A 156 18.78 -16.83 -0.49
CA ILE A 156 19.65 -18.02 -0.36
C ILE A 156 18.90 -19.16 0.37
N LYS A 157 18.26 -18.85 1.51
CA LYS A 157 17.50 -19.86 2.28
C LYS A 157 16.31 -20.43 1.50
N LEU A 158 15.56 -19.60 0.82
CA LEU A 158 14.44 -20.08 -0.01
C LEU A 158 14.92 -20.92 -1.19
N TYR A 159 16.08 -20.61 -1.76
CA TYR A 159 16.71 -21.42 -2.81
C TYR A 159 17.18 -22.77 -2.28
N GLU A 160 17.88 -22.81 -1.13
CA GLU A 160 18.31 -24.03 -0.47
C GLU A 160 17.15 -24.93 -0.05
N ASP A 161 16.02 -24.33 0.36
CA ASP A 161 14.77 -25.05 0.68
C ASP A 161 14.00 -25.51 -0.58
N GLY A 162 14.49 -25.20 -1.79
CA GLY A 162 13.85 -25.55 -3.07
C GLY A 162 12.56 -24.77 -3.34
N LEU A 163 12.34 -23.65 -2.63
CA LEU A 163 11.21 -22.75 -2.81
C LEU A 163 11.48 -21.65 -3.84
N ILE A 164 12.74 -21.30 -4.10
CA ILE A 164 13.12 -20.48 -5.25
C ILE A 164 13.70 -21.38 -6.35
N TYR A 165 13.29 -21.12 -7.57
CA TYR A 165 13.79 -21.80 -8.75
C TYR A 165 13.85 -20.85 -9.95
N LYS A 166 14.71 -21.18 -10.93
CA LYS A 166 14.73 -20.53 -12.23
C LYS A 166 14.02 -21.42 -13.25
N GLY A 167 13.14 -20.85 -14.06
CA GLY A 167 12.38 -21.64 -15.03
C GLY A 167 11.78 -20.80 -16.15
N THR A 168 11.55 -21.48 -17.26
CA THR A 168 10.90 -20.88 -18.44
C THR A 168 9.39 -21.00 -18.27
N ARG A 169 8.69 -19.86 -18.17
CA ARG A 169 7.24 -19.79 -18.05
C ARG A 169 6.68 -18.60 -18.82
N MET A 170 5.39 -18.63 -19.07
CA MET A 170 4.68 -17.47 -19.57
C MET A 170 4.54 -16.42 -18.48
N VAL A 171 4.88 -15.16 -18.80
CA VAL A 171 4.81 -14.00 -17.92
C VAL A 171 4.17 -12.81 -18.64
N ASN A 172 3.65 -11.87 -17.89
CA ASN A 172 3.31 -10.55 -18.40
C ASN A 172 4.60 -9.78 -18.68
N TRP A 173 4.85 -9.45 -19.91
CA TRP A 173 6.05 -8.76 -20.34
C TRP A 173 5.75 -7.35 -20.81
N ASP A 174 6.47 -6.39 -20.28
CA ASP A 174 6.40 -5.00 -20.70
C ASP A 174 7.47 -4.73 -21.76
N THR A 175 7.02 -4.49 -22.99
CA THR A 175 7.92 -4.30 -24.15
C THR A 175 8.61 -2.94 -24.18
N GLU A 176 8.15 -1.96 -23.39
CA GLU A 176 8.81 -0.65 -23.24
C GLU A 176 9.85 -0.68 -22.13
N LEU A 177 9.51 -1.31 -21.00
CA LEU A 177 10.45 -1.50 -19.89
C LEU A 177 11.46 -2.62 -20.15
N MET A 178 11.19 -3.48 -21.13
CA MET A 178 11.96 -4.69 -21.41
C MET A 178 12.10 -5.59 -20.17
N SER A 179 11.00 -5.77 -19.43
CA SER A 179 10.99 -6.50 -18.16
C SER A 179 9.68 -7.24 -17.93
N ALA A 180 9.77 -8.35 -17.19
CA ALA A 180 8.60 -8.99 -16.62
C ALA A 180 7.95 -8.08 -15.56
N VAL A 181 6.62 -8.11 -15.49
CA VAL A 181 5.81 -7.43 -14.46
C VAL A 181 4.92 -8.45 -13.76
N SER A 182 4.58 -8.16 -12.52
CA SER A 182 3.71 -9.02 -11.71
C SER A 182 2.26 -9.00 -12.22
N ASP A 183 1.52 -10.10 -12.10
CA ASP A 183 0.11 -10.15 -12.48
C ASP A 183 -0.74 -9.10 -11.75
N LEU A 184 -0.37 -8.76 -10.52
CA LEU A 184 -1.01 -7.71 -9.73
C LEU A 184 -0.76 -6.29 -10.29
N GLU A 185 0.28 -6.10 -11.12
CA GLU A 185 0.62 -4.82 -11.77
C GLU A 185 -0.03 -4.66 -13.14
N VAL A 186 -0.88 -5.63 -13.53
CA VAL A 186 -1.65 -5.59 -14.79
C VAL A 186 -2.99 -4.94 -14.58
N THR A 187 -3.27 -3.90 -15.35
CA THR A 187 -4.56 -3.21 -15.35
C THR A 187 -5.31 -3.54 -16.63
N LEU A 188 -6.50 -4.12 -16.53
CA LEU A 188 -7.37 -4.37 -17.69
C LEU A 188 -8.14 -3.09 -18.03
N ASN A 189 -7.91 -2.55 -19.22
CA ASN A 189 -8.57 -1.35 -19.70
C ASN A 189 -9.56 -1.69 -20.84
N PRO A 190 -10.84 -1.33 -20.70
CA PRO A 190 -11.80 -1.52 -21.78
C PRO A 190 -11.49 -0.55 -22.94
N GLU A 191 -11.29 -1.09 -24.12
CA GLU A 191 -11.07 -0.31 -25.35
C GLU A 191 -11.90 -0.83 -26.52
N LYS A 192 -12.17 0.04 -27.48
CA LYS A 192 -12.78 -0.35 -28.74
C LYS A 192 -11.72 -0.98 -29.64
N GLY A 193 -11.90 -2.23 -29.95
CA GLY A 193 -11.05 -3.00 -30.85
C GLY A 193 -11.83 -3.60 -31.99
N LYS A 194 -11.25 -4.62 -32.60
CA LYS A 194 -11.84 -5.36 -33.69
C LYS A 194 -11.74 -6.86 -33.43
N LEU A 195 -12.72 -7.59 -33.93
CA LEU A 195 -12.70 -9.05 -34.06
C LEU A 195 -12.62 -9.42 -35.54
N TRP A 196 -11.60 -10.17 -35.90
CA TRP A 196 -11.35 -10.62 -37.26
C TRP A 196 -11.68 -12.10 -37.38
N SER A 197 -12.53 -12.45 -38.37
CA SER A 197 -12.84 -13.82 -38.75
C SER A 197 -11.98 -14.23 -39.94
N ILE A 198 -11.10 -15.22 -39.73
CA ILE A 198 -10.06 -15.62 -40.69
C ILE A 198 -10.28 -17.08 -41.12
N LYS A 199 -10.18 -17.37 -42.39
CA LYS A 199 -10.32 -18.71 -42.95
C LYS A 199 -9.01 -19.47 -42.96
N TYR A 200 -8.97 -20.57 -42.22
CA TYR A 200 -7.88 -21.57 -42.27
C TYR A 200 -8.29 -22.70 -43.17
N LYS A 201 -7.45 -23.01 -44.18
CA LYS A 201 -7.76 -24.05 -45.18
C LYS A 201 -7.61 -25.43 -44.53
N THR A 202 -8.61 -26.31 -44.76
CA THR A 202 -8.53 -27.73 -44.43
C THR A 202 -8.44 -28.54 -45.72
N GLU A 203 -8.38 -29.88 -45.66
CA GLU A 203 -8.30 -30.74 -46.84
C GLU A 203 -9.43 -30.47 -47.84
N ASP A 204 -10.67 -30.34 -47.34
CA ASP A 204 -11.87 -30.24 -48.20
C ASP A 204 -12.61 -28.90 -48.07
N SER A 205 -12.24 -28.03 -47.16
CA SER A 205 -13.02 -26.83 -46.79
C SER A 205 -12.17 -25.74 -46.11
N PHE A 206 -12.83 -24.86 -45.40
CA PHE A 206 -12.19 -23.84 -44.53
C PHE A 206 -12.80 -23.91 -43.12
N LEU A 207 -11.95 -23.70 -42.11
CA LEU A 207 -12.37 -23.36 -40.76
C LEU A 207 -12.28 -21.85 -40.57
N THR A 208 -13.30 -21.24 -40.02
CA THR A 208 -13.27 -19.81 -39.67
C THR A 208 -12.87 -19.66 -38.23
N ILE A 209 -11.87 -18.85 -37.96
CA ILE A 209 -11.32 -18.54 -36.63
C ILE A 209 -11.55 -17.08 -36.35
N SER A 210 -12.08 -16.74 -35.18
CA SER A 210 -12.28 -15.37 -34.76
C SER A 210 -11.19 -14.96 -33.73
N THR A 211 -10.49 -13.86 -33.99
CA THR A 211 -9.40 -13.38 -33.11
C THR A 211 -9.38 -11.85 -33.01
N THR A 212 -9.00 -11.35 -31.87
CA THR A 212 -8.69 -9.93 -31.63
C THR A 212 -7.20 -9.61 -31.89
N ARG A 213 -6.38 -10.65 -32.12
CA ARG A 213 -4.91 -10.56 -32.25
C ARG A 213 -4.43 -11.31 -33.52
N PRO A 214 -4.72 -10.80 -34.71
CA PRO A 214 -4.31 -11.48 -35.94
C PRO A 214 -2.80 -11.58 -36.14
N GLU A 215 -2.00 -10.70 -35.49
CA GLU A 215 -0.53 -10.74 -35.54
C GLU A 215 0.07 -12.01 -34.92
N THR A 216 -0.60 -12.62 -33.95
CA THR A 216 -0.10 -13.83 -33.31
C THR A 216 -0.34 -15.11 -34.11
N LEU A 217 -1.16 -15.05 -35.20
CA LEU A 217 -1.38 -16.21 -36.07
C LEU A 217 -0.11 -16.81 -36.65
N LEU A 218 0.95 -15.98 -36.77
CA LEU A 218 2.26 -16.43 -37.24
C LEU A 218 2.90 -17.51 -36.34
N GLY A 219 2.49 -17.57 -35.08
CA GLY A 219 2.93 -18.54 -34.10
C GLY A 219 1.91 -19.64 -33.77
N ASP A 220 0.81 -19.76 -34.52
CA ASP A 220 -0.21 -20.79 -34.26
C ASP A 220 0.33 -22.20 -34.43
N THR A 221 0.01 -23.09 -33.49
CA THR A 221 0.45 -24.49 -33.48
C THR A 221 -0.73 -25.49 -33.41
N ALA A 222 -1.96 -25.02 -33.22
CA ALA A 222 -3.17 -25.83 -33.33
C ALA A 222 -4.40 -24.95 -33.61
N VAL A 223 -5.49 -25.59 -33.98
CA VAL A 223 -6.85 -25.06 -33.90
C VAL A 223 -7.63 -25.91 -32.92
N ALA A 224 -8.26 -25.32 -31.93
CA ALA A 224 -9.08 -26.02 -30.94
C ALA A 224 -10.57 -25.86 -31.29
N VAL A 225 -11.34 -26.94 -31.08
CA VAL A 225 -12.79 -27.01 -31.18
C VAL A 225 -13.37 -27.74 -29.97
N ASN A 226 -14.60 -27.42 -29.60
CA ASN A 226 -15.24 -28.14 -28.52
C ASN A 226 -15.57 -29.59 -28.92
N PRO A 227 -15.26 -30.61 -28.10
CA PRO A 227 -15.51 -32.02 -28.41
C PRO A 227 -16.99 -32.34 -28.65
N ASP A 228 -17.90 -31.56 -28.08
CA ASP A 228 -19.34 -31.76 -28.21
C ASP A 228 -19.96 -30.97 -29.35
N ASP A 229 -19.17 -30.14 -30.08
CA ASP A 229 -19.66 -29.37 -31.21
C ASP A 229 -19.78 -30.23 -32.48
N GLU A 230 -21.01 -30.59 -32.83
CA GLU A 230 -21.32 -31.43 -33.99
C GLU A 230 -20.81 -30.85 -35.33
N ARG A 231 -20.61 -29.52 -35.42
CA ARG A 231 -20.11 -28.85 -36.63
C ARG A 231 -18.70 -29.29 -37.00
N TYR A 232 -17.88 -29.61 -35.99
CA TYR A 232 -16.44 -29.81 -36.14
C TYR A 232 -15.95 -31.22 -35.74
N LYS A 233 -16.82 -32.09 -35.23
CA LYS A 233 -16.46 -33.48 -34.82
C LYS A 233 -15.66 -34.24 -35.86
N ASN A 234 -16.03 -34.11 -37.14
CA ASN A 234 -15.38 -34.82 -38.25
C ASN A 234 -14.03 -34.25 -38.65
N LEU A 235 -13.65 -33.09 -38.08
CA LEU A 235 -12.39 -32.41 -38.33
C LEU A 235 -11.35 -32.66 -37.25
N ILE A 236 -11.77 -33.14 -36.09
CA ILE A 236 -10.87 -33.46 -34.96
C ILE A 236 -9.86 -34.53 -35.43
N GLY A 237 -8.58 -34.24 -35.20
CA GLY A 237 -7.46 -35.08 -35.60
C GLY A 237 -7.00 -34.88 -37.07
N LYS A 238 -7.67 -34.03 -37.84
CA LYS A 238 -7.19 -33.56 -39.14
C LYS A 238 -6.31 -32.32 -38.98
N THR A 239 -5.86 -31.76 -40.11
CA THR A 239 -5.02 -30.57 -40.14
C THR A 239 -5.72 -29.35 -40.72
N ALA A 240 -5.31 -28.17 -40.31
CA ALA A 240 -5.63 -26.89 -40.91
C ALA A 240 -4.32 -26.16 -41.28
N ILE A 241 -4.36 -25.33 -42.31
CA ILE A 241 -3.23 -24.56 -42.79
C ILE A 241 -3.35 -23.14 -42.28
N VAL A 242 -2.36 -22.70 -41.48
CA VAL A 242 -2.25 -21.33 -41.01
C VAL A 242 -1.95 -20.39 -42.16
N PRO A 243 -2.77 -19.36 -42.40
CA PRO A 243 -2.53 -18.38 -43.45
C PRO A 243 -1.15 -17.72 -43.37
N LEU A 244 -0.66 -17.19 -44.47
CA LEU A 244 0.59 -16.45 -44.63
C LEU A 244 1.88 -17.25 -44.37
N VAL A 245 1.91 -18.10 -43.33
CA VAL A 245 3.05 -18.96 -43.00
C VAL A 245 2.94 -20.37 -43.62
N ASN A 246 1.78 -20.76 -44.16
CA ASN A 246 1.50 -22.06 -44.73
C ASN A 246 1.87 -23.26 -43.86
N ARG A 247 1.81 -23.12 -42.54
CA ARG A 247 2.08 -24.18 -41.57
C ARG A 247 0.85 -25.07 -41.43
N GLU A 248 1.05 -26.39 -41.49
CA GLU A 248 0.02 -27.35 -41.12
C GLU A 248 -0.01 -27.52 -39.59
N VAL A 249 -1.20 -27.36 -39.01
CA VAL A 249 -1.44 -27.50 -37.58
C VAL A 249 -2.58 -28.47 -37.30
N PRO A 250 -2.55 -29.25 -36.22
CA PRO A 250 -3.61 -30.19 -35.88
C PRO A 250 -4.89 -29.43 -35.43
N ILE A 251 -6.04 -30.05 -35.73
CA ILE A 251 -7.32 -29.65 -35.14
C ILE A 251 -7.53 -30.53 -33.90
N ILE A 252 -7.50 -29.93 -32.74
CA ILE A 252 -7.60 -30.60 -31.43
C ILE A 252 -8.98 -30.38 -30.78
N ALA A 253 -9.38 -31.32 -29.93
CA ALA A 253 -10.59 -31.19 -29.12
C ALA A 253 -10.23 -30.66 -27.72
N ASP A 254 -10.83 -29.56 -27.29
CA ASP A 254 -10.67 -29.03 -25.97
C ASP A 254 -11.96 -28.39 -25.44
N GLU A 255 -12.32 -28.73 -24.19
CA GLU A 255 -13.53 -28.23 -23.51
C GLU A 255 -13.46 -26.72 -23.18
N TYR A 256 -12.27 -26.12 -23.26
CA TYR A 256 -12.07 -24.66 -23.10
C TYR A 256 -12.84 -23.87 -24.18
N VAL A 257 -13.01 -24.43 -25.37
CA VAL A 257 -13.66 -23.75 -26.49
C VAL A 257 -15.16 -23.61 -26.23
N ASP A 258 -15.65 -22.37 -26.20
CA ASP A 258 -17.10 -22.09 -26.19
C ASP A 258 -17.69 -22.19 -27.60
N PRO A 259 -18.59 -23.15 -27.85
CA PRO A 259 -19.21 -23.31 -29.16
C PRO A 259 -20.07 -22.13 -29.65
N GLU A 260 -20.56 -21.32 -28.71
CA GLU A 260 -21.41 -20.16 -28.99
C GLU A 260 -20.60 -18.87 -29.23
N PHE A 261 -19.30 -18.88 -28.91
CA PHE A 261 -18.45 -17.70 -29.09
C PHE A 261 -17.81 -17.68 -30.50
N GLY A 262 -18.02 -16.59 -31.25
CA GLY A 262 -17.45 -16.40 -32.58
C GLY A 262 -17.86 -17.48 -33.54
N SER A 263 -16.89 -18.24 -34.06
CA SER A 263 -17.12 -19.38 -34.93
C SER A 263 -17.23 -20.72 -34.19
N GLY A 264 -16.93 -20.78 -32.91
CA GLY A 264 -16.73 -22.02 -32.15
C GLY A 264 -15.38 -22.70 -32.42
N CYS A 265 -14.47 -22.02 -33.10
CA CYS A 265 -13.10 -22.45 -33.34
C CYS A 265 -12.12 -21.42 -32.82
N VAL A 266 -11.08 -21.83 -32.07
CA VAL A 266 -10.05 -20.98 -31.50
C VAL A 266 -8.69 -21.38 -32.06
N LYS A 267 -7.91 -20.41 -32.52
CA LYS A 267 -6.50 -20.62 -32.82
C LYS A 267 -5.71 -20.77 -31.51
N ILE A 268 -4.73 -21.63 -31.50
CA ILE A 268 -3.89 -21.84 -30.31
C ILE A 268 -2.47 -21.37 -30.61
N THR A 269 -2.06 -20.33 -29.87
CA THR A 269 -0.73 -19.71 -29.95
C THR A 269 -0.04 -19.77 -28.58
N PRO A 270 0.52 -20.91 -28.19
CA PRO A 270 0.97 -21.16 -26.82
C PRO A 270 2.03 -20.18 -26.30
N SER A 271 2.76 -19.51 -27.19
CA SER A 271 3.79 -18.53 -26.79
C SER A 271 3.27 -17.12 -26.52
N HIS A 272 2.00 -16.80 -26.83
CA HIS A 272 1.47 -15.44 -26.80
C HIS A 272 0.08 -15.27 -26.15
N ASP A 273 -0.41 -16.31 -25.45
CA ASP A 273 -1.65 -16.27 -24.69
C ASP A 273 -1.59 -17.25 -23.52
N PHE A 274 -2.04 -16.85 -22.32
CA PHE A 274 -1.97 -17.68 -21.12
C PHE A 274 -2.84 -18.93 -21.19
N ASN A 275 -4.05 -18.84 -21.76
CA ASN A 275 -4.92 -20.00 -21.91
C ASN A 275 -4.39 -20.94 -22.98
N ASP A 276 -3.89 -20.40 -24.09
CA ASP A 276 -3.26 -21.18 -25.15
C ASP A 276 -1.98 -21.88 -24.65
N TYR A 277 -1.25 -21.27 -23.70
CA TYR A 277 -0.09 -21.89 -23.04
C TYR A 277 -0.49 -23.18 -22.31
N GLU A 278 -1.56 -23.12 -21.47
CA GLU A 278 -2.06 -24.29 -20.74
C GLU A 278 -2.57 -25.39 -21.69
N ILE A 279 -3.27 -25.00 -22.76
CA ILE A 279 -3.71 -25.93 -23.80
C ILE A 279 -2.50 -26.54 -24.53
N GLY A 280 -1.47 -25.73 -24.79
CA GLY A 280 -0.22 -26.17 -25.41
C GLY A 280 0.49 -27.23 -24.57
N GLU A 281 0.63 -27.03 -23.26
CA GLU A 281 1.17 -28.00 -22.32
C GLU A 281 0.35 -29.30 -22.27
N LYS A 282 -0.99 -29.16 -22.14
CA LYS A 282 -1.94 -30.27 -22.08
C LYS A 282 -1.86 -31.17 -23.32
N HIS A 283 -1.80 -30.57 -24.49
CA HIS A 283 -1.77 -31.26 -25.79
C HIS A 283 -0.37 -31.48 -26.34
N LYS A 284 0.69 -31.06 -25.63
CA LYS A 284 2.11 -31.16 -26.03
C LYS A 284 2.36 -30.53 -27.39
N LEU A 285 1.81 -29.31 -27.60
CA LEU A 285 2.03 -28.57 -28.82
C LEU A 285 3.42 -27.93 -28.84
N GLU A 286 3.83 -27.50 -30.01
CA GLU A 286 5.05 -26.71 -30.19
C GLU A 286 4.80 -25.27 -29.71
N PHE A 287 5.81 -24.64 -29.12
CA PHE A 287 5.77 -23.26 -28.64
C PHE A 287 6.57 -22.38 -29.58
N ILE A 288 5.89 -21.69 -30.49
CA ILE A 288 6.50 -20.83 -31.51
C ILE A 288 6.35 -19.38 -31.12
N GLN A 289 7.47 -18.74 -30.84
CA GLN A 289 7.52 -17.31 -30.54
C GLN A 289 7.63 -16.52 -31.85
N CYS A 290 6.63 -15.69 -32.14
CA CYS A 290 6.61 -14.86 -33.35
C CYS A 290 6.73 -13.35 -33.06
N ILE A 291 6.73 -12.96 -31.77
CA ILE A 291 6.94 -11.60 -31.30
C ILE A 291 8.15 -11.64 -30.36
N ASP A 292 9.12 -10.76 -30.60
CA ASP A 292 10.34 -10.63 -29.78
C ASP A 292 10.09 -9.77 -28.52
N LEU A 293 11.03 -9.77 -27.58
CA LEU A 293 10.89 -9.04 -26.30
C LEU A 293 10.67 -7.54 -26.47
N ASP A 294 11.12 -6.93 -27.59
CA ASP A 294 10.92 -5.52 -27.91
C ASP A 294 9.53 -5.25 -28.56
N GLY A 295 8.66 -6.26 -28.60
CA GLY A 295 7.30 -6.14 -29.16
C GLY A 295 7.25 -6.09 -30.69
N LYS A 296 8.35 -6.45 -31.37
CA LYS A 296 8.40 -6.57 -32.83
C LYS A 296 8.22 -8.00 -33.27
N ILE A 297 7.74 -8.17 -34.48
CA ILE A 297 7.67 -9.49 -35.14
C ILE A 297 9.08 -10.02 -35.32
N SER A 298 9.31 -11.28 -34.96
CA SER A 298 10.63 -11.89 -35.01
C SER A 298 11.21 -11.99 -36.43
N ASN A 299 12.52 -12.17 -36.54
CA ASN A 299 13.20 -12.27 -37.83
C ASN A 299 13.35 -13.72 -38.32
N GLU A 300 12.60 -14.66 -37.75
CA GLU A 300 12.64 -16.07 -38.11
C GLU A 300 12.22 -16.35 -39.55
N ASP A 301 12.82 -17.36 -40.18
CA ASP A 301 12.63 -17.65 -41.60
C ASP A 301 11.23 -18.07 -42.02
N PHE A 302 10.44 -18.61 -41.06
CA PHE A 302 9.04 -18.97 -41.32
C PHE A 302 8.12 -17.76 -41.46
N ILE A 303 8.57 -16.55 -41.00
CA ILE A 303 7.78 -15.32 -41.08
C ILE A 303 7.97 -14.64 -42.44
N PRO A 304 6.87 -14.17 -43.06
CA PRO A 304 6.97 -13.39 -44.31
C PRO A 304 7.90 -12.17 -44.16
N GLU A 305 8.78 -11.97 -45.16
CA GLU A 305 9.84 -10.97 -45.13
C GLU A 305 9.31 -9.54 -44.87
N ASN A 306 8.14 -9.21 -45.43
CA ASN A 306 7.51 -7.88 -45.24
C ASN A 306 7.02 -7.62 -43.82
N LEU A 307 6.96 -8.62 -42.93
CA LEU A 307 6.50 -8.52 -41.56
C LEU A 307 7.65 -8.51 -40.54
N ARG A 308 8.81 -9.08 -40.91
CA ARG A 308 9.98 -9.22 -40.02
C ARG A 308 10.43 -7.88 -39.46
N GLY A 309 10.70 -7.82 -38.14
CA GLY A 309 11.19 -6.62 -37.43
C GLY A 309 10.18 -5.47 -37.35
N LYS A 310 8.93 -5.66 -37.79
CA LYS A 310 7.87 -4.65 -37.69
C LYS A 310 7.27 -4.65 -36.30
N ASP A 311 6.90 -3.46 -35.80
CA ASP A 311 6.07 -3.35 -34.61
C ASP A 311 4.80 -4.22 -34.74
N ARG A 312 4.41 -4.91 -33.67
CA ARG A 312 3.28 -5.85 -33.68
C ARG A 312 1.95 -5.24 -34.15
N PHE A 313 1.71 -3.96 -33.87
CA PHE A 313 0.49 -3.27 -34.30
C PHE A 313 0.57 -2.80 -35.76
N GLU A 314 1.77 -2.49 -36.26
CA GLU A 314 2.01 -2.26 -37.68
C GLU A 314 1.82 -3.57 -38.46
N ALA A 315 2.42 -4.65 -37.96
CA ALA A 315 2.30 -5.99 -38.54
C ALA A 315 0.86 -6.47 -38.58
N ARG A 316 0.06 -6.23 -37.52
CA ARG A 316 -1.38 -6.51 -37.49
C ARG A 316 -2.11 -5.92 -38.67
N LYS A 317 -1.86 -4.65 -39.00
CA LYS A 317 -2.48 -3.98 -40.17
C LYS A 317 -2.06 -4.60 -41.49
N LEU A 318 -0.77 -4.95 -41.62
CA LEU A 318 -0.26 -5.59 -42.83
C LEU A 318 -0.84 -7.00 -42.99
N ILE A 319 -0.90 -7.78 -41.93
CA ILE A 319 -1.49 -9.13 -41.93
C ILE A 319 -2.96 -9.09 -42.38
N VAL A 320 -3.76 -8.18 -41.78
CA VAL A 320 -5.17 -8.02 -42.18
C VAL A 320 -5.30 -7.67 -43.66
N ASN A 321 -4.46 -6.75 -44.17
CA ASN A 321 -4.46 -6.41 -45.61
C ASN A 321 -4.04 -7.57 -46.49
N ASP A 322 -3.08 -8.38 -46.10
CA ASP A 322 -2.62 -9.53 -46.88
C ASP A 322 -3.69 -10.68 -46.87
N LEU A 323 -4.35 -10.89 -45.74
CA LEU A 323 -5.50 -11.81 -45.64
C LEU A 323 -6.67 -11.38 -46.51
N MET A 324 -6.95 -10.08 -46.64
CA MET A 324 -7.94 -9.55 -47.58
C MET A 324 -7.58 -9.86 -49.01
N LYS A 325 -6.32 -9.64 -49.43
CA LYS A 325 -5.83 -9.93 -50.80
C LYS A 325 -5.93 -11.41 -51.13
N LEU A 326 -5.76 -12.29 -50.13
CA LEU A 326 -5.85 -13.74 -50.28
C LEU A 326 -7.28 -14.28 -50.17
N GLU A 327 -8.28 -13.41 -49.99
CA GLU A 327 -9.70 -13.76 -49.74
C GLU A 327 -9.88 -14.67 -48.51
N GLN A 328 -8.92 -14.60 -47.57
CA GLN A 328 -8.93 -15.35 -46.31
C GLN A 328 -9.50 -14.58 -45.13
N LEU A 329 -9.70 -13.28 -45.25
CA LEU A 329 -10.47 -12.49 -44.28
C LEU A 329 -11.94 -12.58 -44.62
N GLU A 330 -12.75 -13.18 -43.73
CA GLU A 330 -14.19 -13.35 -43.95
C GLU A 330 -14.99 -12.16 -43.42
N LYS A 331 -14.62 -11.67 -42.23
CA LYS A 331 -15.35 -10.59 -41.53
C LYS A 331 -14.41 -9.77 -40.65
N GLU A 332 -14.72 -8.48 -40.52
CA GLU A 332 -14.17 -7.58 -39.52
C GLU A 332 -15.32 -6.87 -38.83
N GLU A 333 -15.36 -6.86 -37.50
CA GLU A 333 -16.41 -6.23 -36.72
C GLU A 333 -15.85 -5.50 -35.49
N ASP A 334 -16.56 -4.46 -35.05
CA ASP A 334 -16.21 -3.76 -33.83
C ASP A 334 -16.42 -4.68 -32.61
N TYR A 335 -15.47 -4.72 -31.74
CA TYR A 335 -15.49 -5.56 -30.54
C TYR A 335 -14.89 -4.85 -29.34
N ASP A 336 -15.53 -4.97 -28.17
CA ASP A 336 -15.01 -4.41 -26.93
C ASP A 336 -13.98 -5.37 -26.35
N ILE A 337 -12.74 -4.91 -26.21
CA ILE A 337 -11.61 -5.69 -25.71
C ILE A 337 -11.12 -5.17 -24.37
N GLN A 338 -10.59 -6.07 -23.55
CA GLN A 338 -9.90 -5.72 -22.32
C GLN A 338 -8.39 -5.80 -22.57
N LEU A 339 -7.74 -4.64 -22.71
CA LEU A 339 -6.31 -4.59 -22.97
C LEU A 339 -5.53 -4.63 -21.66
N PRO A 340 -4.62 -5.61 -21.46
CA PRO A 340 -3.70 -5.64 -20.33
C PRO A 340 -2.64 -4.53 -20.48
N LYS A 341 -2.59 -3.61 -19.52
CA LYS A 341 -1.58 -2.54 -19.48
C LYS A 341 -0.79 -2.60 -18.20
N GLY A 342 0.48 -2.29 -18.28
CA GLY A 342 1.34 -2.13 -17.11
C GLY A 342 0.88 -0.94 -16.27
N ASP A 343 0.75 -1.11 -14.95
CA ASP A 343 0.29 -0.02 -14.08
C ASP A 343 1.26 1.18 -14.10
N ARG A 344 2.54 0.94 -14.31
CA ARG A 344 3.58 1.98 -14.30
C ARG A 344 3.87 2.56 -15.68
N SER A 345 4.16 1.73 -16.65
CA SER A 345 4.46 2.14 -18.04
C SER A 345 3.24 2.66 -18.79
N LYS A 346 2.05 2.15 -18.46
CA LYS A 346 0.80 2.30 -19.23
C LYS A 346 0.87 1.68 -20.63
N SER A 347 1.96 0.98 -20.97
CA SER A 347 2.13 0.22 -22.21
C SER A 347 1.24 -1.02 -22.23
N ILE A 348 0.91 -1.50 -23.44
CA ILE A 348 0.19 -2.76 -23.62
C ILE A 348 1.18 -3.90 -23.40
N LEU A 349 0.86 -4.76 -22.42
CA LEU A 349 1.67 -5.91 -22.07
C LEU A 349 1.50 -7.05 -23.08
N GLU A 350 2.57 -7.84 -23.25
CA GLU A 350 2.56 -9.05 -24.06
C GLU A 350 2.74 -10.28 -23.16
N PRO A 351 1.88 -11.31 -23.29
CA PRO A 351 2.21 -12.63 -22.77
C PRO A 351 3.43 -13.20 -23.49
N MET A 352 4.50 -13.46 -22.76
CA MET A 352 5.78 -13.92 -23.34
C MET A 352 6.34 -15.07 -22.52
N ILE A 353 6.93 -16.06 -23.23
CA ILE A 353 7.66 -17.13 -22.58
C ILE A 353 9.09 -16.68 -22.37
N THR A 354 9.48 -16.54 -21.10
CA THR A 354 10.82 -16.10 -20.69
C THR A 354 11.35 -16.94 -19.54
N GLU A 355 12.66 -16.98 -19.40
CA GLU A 355 13.32 -17.62 -18.26
C GLU A 355 13.40 -16.61 -17.10
N GLN A 356 12.73 -16.90 -15.99
CA GLN A 356 12.62 -16.02 -14.85
C GLN A 356 12.88 -16.77 -13.54
N TRP A 357 13.12 -16.02 -12.46
CA TRP A 357 13.16 -16.54 -11.11
C TRP A 357 11.78 -16.50 -10.46
N PHE A 358 11.42 -17.59 -9.78
CA PHE A 358 10.10 -17.75 -9.14
C PHE A 358 10.23 -18.22 -7.70
N VAL A 359 9.27 -17.77 -6.87
CA VAL A 359 8.99 -18.34 -5.54
C VAL A 359 7.79 -19.26 -5.62
N LYS A 360 7.94 -20.53 -5.17
CA LYS A 360 6.82 -21.45 -4.96
C LYS A 360 6.02 -20.98 -3.74
N THR A 361 4.88 -20.41 -3.97
CA THR A 361 4.08 -19.73 -2.93
C THR A 361 3.15 -20.66 -2.17
N GLU A 362 2.73 -21.78 -2.74
CA GLU A 362 1.71 -22.68 -2.16
C GLU A 362 1.99 -23.07 -0.69
N THR A 363 3.21 -23.51 -0.39
CA THR A 363 3.59 -23.93 0.96
C THR A 363 3.61 -22.77 1.96
N LEU A 364 4.05 -21.59 1.51
CA LEU A 364 4.08 -20.36 2.31
C LEU A 364 2.67 -19.85 2.57
N ALA A 365 1.82 -19.87 1.54
CA ALA A 365 0.43 -19.43 1.62
C ALA A 365 -0.41 -20.27 2.57
N LYS A 366 -0.23 -21.59 2.61
CA LYS A 366 -0.97 -22.47 3.54
C LYS A 366 -0.81 -22.06 5.01
N LYS A 367 0.42 -21.69 5.42
CA LYS A 367 0.68 -21.22 6.78
C LYS A 367 0.07 -19.84 7.03
N ALA A 368 0.16 -18.95 6.06
CA ALA A 368 -0.37 -17.59 6.11
C ALA A 368 -1.92 -17.59 6.18
N ILE A 369 -2.58 -18.44 5.38
CA ILE A 369 -4.03 -18.66 5.45
C ILE A 369 -4.45 -19.11 6.86
N LYS A 370 -3.75 -20.12 7.40
CA LYS A 370 -4.07 -20.66 8.72
C LYS A 370 -3.99 -19.60 9.82
N ALA A 371 -2.99 -18.72 9.82
CA ALA A 371 -2.82 -17.67 10.82
C ALA A 371 -4.01 -16.69 10.86
N VAL A 372 -4.64 -16.42 9.69
CA VAL A 372 -5.84 -15.59 9.63
C VAL A 372 -7.11 -16.38 9.97
N GLU A 373 -7.23 -17.65 9.54
CA GLU A 373 -8.35 -18.54 9.90
C GLU A 373 -8.45 -18.76 11.41
N THR A 374 -7.32 -18.88 12.10
CA THR A 374 -7.25 -19.08 13.57
C THR A 374 -7.34 -17.77 14.36
N GLU A 375 -7.53 -16.64 13.69
CA GLU A 375 -7.56 -15.29 14.28
C GLU A 375 -6.29 -14.92 15.07
N GLU A 376 -5.15 -15.55 14.78
CA GLU A 376 -3.84 -15.07 15.24
C GLU A 376 -3.51 -13.73 14.61
N ILE A 377 -3.94 -13.52 13.34
CA ILE A 377 -3.91 -12.25 12.62
C ILE A 377 -5.36 -11.84 12.34
N LYS A 378 -5.72 -10.57 12.62
CA LYS A 378 -7.09 -10.06 12.45
C LYS A 378 -7.11 -8.87 11.51
N PHE A 379 -8.02 -8.89 10.55
CA PHE A 379 -8.34 -7.73 9.72
C PHE A 379 -9.43 -6.87 10.37
N VAL A 380 -9.22 -5.58 10.38
CA VAL A 380 -10.20 -4.58 10.83
C VAL A 380 -10.41 -3.58 9.70
N PRO A 381 -11.62 -3.53 9.08
CA PRO A 381 -12.79 -4.39 9.35
C PRO A 381 -12.65 -5.81 8.78
N LYS A 382 -13.34 -6.76 9.38
CA LYS A 382 -13.24 -8.21 9.08
C LYS A 382 -13.61 -8.59 7.64
N ASN A 383 -14.40 -7.79 6.94
CA ASN A 383 -14.78 -8.08 5.55
C ASN A 383 -13.59 -8.24 4.58
N TRP A 384 -12.42 -7.67 4.89
CA TRP A 384 -11.21 -7.80 4.08
C TRP A 384 -10.56 -9.18 4.16
N GLU A 385 -10.89 -9.99 5.18
CA GLU A 385 -10.48 -11.40 5.23
C GLU A 385 -10.98 -12.18 4.00
N LYS A 386 -12.21 -11.92 3.57
CA LYS A 386 -12.76 -12.59 2.39
C LYS A 386 -11.92 -12.32 1.14
N THR A 387 -11.56 -11.07 0.90
CA THR A 387 -10.73 -10.67 -0.23
C THR A 387 -9.32 -11.27 -0.13
N TYR A 388 -8.73 -11.28 1.09
CA TYR A 388 -7.45 -11.94 1.35
C TYR A 388 -7.50 -13.44 1.02
N PHE A 389 -8.53 -14.18 1.48
CA PHE A 389 -8.66 -15.61 1.23
C PHE A 389 -8.89 -15.93 -0.25
N GLU A 390 -9.73 -15.15 -0.96
CA GLU A 390 -9.97 -15.35 -2.39
C GLU A 390 -8.67 -15.34 -3.20
N TRP A 391 -7.75 -14.45 -2.87
CA TRP A 391 -6.46 -14.37 -3.52
C TRP A 391 -5.51 -15.49 -3.05
N MET A 392 -5.42 -15.71 -1.73
CA MET A 392 -4.47 -16.67 -1.16
C MET A 392 -4.77 -18.13 -1.54
N TYR A 393 -6.03 -18.50 -1.71
CA TYR A 393 -6.38 -19.86 -2.17
C TYR A 393 -6.05 -20.09 -3.65
N ASN A 394 -5.96 -19.04 -4.44
CA ASN A 394 -5.68 -19.10 -5.88
C ASN A 394 -4.29 -18.55 -6.24
N ILE A 395 -3.41 -18.40 -5.23
CA ILE A 395 -2.09 -17.80 -5.43
C ILE A 395 -1.23 -18.64 -6.37
N GLN A 396 -0.64 -17.98 -7.35
CA GLN A 396 0.32 -18.58 -8.29
C GLN A 396 1.76 -18.40 -7.80
N ASP A 397 2.70 -19.13 -8.42
CA ASP A 397 4.12 -18.90 -8.18
C ASP A 397 4.49 -17.45 -8.53
N TRP A 398 5.24 -16.83 -7.64
CA TRP A 398 5.58 -15.42 -7.75
C TRP A 398 6.84 -15.20 -8.57
N CYS A 399 6.73 -14.57 -9.74
CA CYS A 399 7.87 -14.12 -10.53
C CYS A 399 8.58 -12.96 -9.82
N ILE A 400 9.84 -13.20 -9.42
CA ILE A 400 10.62 -12.25 -8.59
C ILE A 400 11.76 -11.58 -9.34
N SER A 401 12.05 -11.91 -10.58
CA SER A 401 13.11 -11.25 -11.37
C SER A 401 12.56 -10.09 -12.20
N ARG A 402 13.35 -9.03 -12.29
CA ARG A 402 13.07 -7.83 -13.09
C ARG A 402 14.33 -7.47 -13.89
N GLN A 403 14.17 -7.19 -15.17
CA GLN A 403 15.23 -6.86 -16.11
C GLN A 403 15.54 -5.37 -16.11
N ILE A 404 15.64 -4.78 -14.92
CA ILE A 404 15.99 -3.38 -14.67
C ILE A 404 17.35 -3.32 -13.93
N TRP A 405 17.91 -2.12 -13.81
CA TRP A 405 19.22 -1.96 -13.16
C TRP A 405 19.12 -1.57 -11.69
N TRP A 406 18.07 -0.86 -11.33
CA TRP A 406 17.83 -0.36 -9.97
C TRP A 406 17.06 -1.37 -9.11
N GLY A 407 17.68 -1.89 -8.08
CA GLY A 407 17.12 -2.85 -7.14
C GLY A 407 18.16 -3.79 -6.55
N HIS A 408 17.70 -4.76 -5.76
CA HIS A 408 18.56 -5.81 -5.20
C HIS A 408 18.96 -6.80 -6.29
N ARG A 409 20.22 -6.77 -6.68
CA ARG A 409 20.72 -7.70 -7.68
C ARG A 409 20.63 -9.14 -7.18
N ILE A 410 20.12 -10.04 -8.03
CA ILE A 410 19.93 -11.45 -7.67
C ILE A 410 21.27 -12.08 -7.29
N PRO A 411 21.36 -12.73 -6.10
CA PRO A 411 22.62 -13.31 -5.60
C PRO A 411 22.87 -14.71 -6.17
N ALA A 412 22.86 -14.80 -7.50
CA ALA A 412 23.12 -16.00 -8.27
C ALA A 412 24.22 -15.76 -9.29
N TRP A 413 25.08 -16.76 -9.50
CA TRP A 413 26.17 -16.72 -10.46
C TRP A 413 26.12 -17.94 -11.37
N TYR A 414 26.64 -17.78 -12.59
CA TYR A 414 26.68 -18.80 -13.63
C TYR A 414 28.09 -19.02 -14.05
N ASP A 415 28.48 -20.31 -14.23
CA ASP A 415 29.72 -20.66 -14.90
C ASP A 415 29.56 -20.71 -16.44
N GLU A 416 30.60 -21.11 -17.15
CA GLU A 416 30.60 -21.21 -18.61
C GLU A 416 29.64 -22.31 -19.15
N GLU A 417 29.23 -23.26 -18.28
CA GLU A 417 28.26 -24.32 -18.58
C GLU A 417 26.84 -23.97 -18.18
N ASN A 418 26.62 -22.73 -17.68
CA ASN A 418 25.37 -22.23 -17.10
C ASN A 418 24.88 -22.97 -15.84
N ASN A 419 25.79 -23.62 -15.09
CA ASN A 419 25.45 -24.10 -13.76
C ASN A 419 25.18 -22.92 -12.84
N ILE A 420 24.14 -23.04 -12.01
CA ILE A 420 23.67 -21.98 -11.10
C ILE A 420 24.28 -22.16 -9.72
N TYR A 421 24.88 -21.12 -9.20
CA TYR A 421 25.42 -21.03 -7.85
C TYR A 421 24.80 -19.85 -7.10
N VAL A 422 24.25 -20.09 -5.92
CA VAL A 422 23.61 -19.07 -5.09
C VAL A 422 24.40 -18.87 -3.80
N GLY A 423 24.67 -17.63 -3.44
CA GLY A 423 25.44 -17.28 -2.23
C GLY A 423 25.57 -15.77 -2.06
N ASN A 424 26.20 -15.33 -0.95
CA ASN A 424 26.33 -13.89 -0.62
C ASN A 424 27.37 -13.17 -1.51
N SER A 425 28.37 -13.90 -1.99
CA SER A 425 29.44 -13.35 -2.81
C SER A 425 30.08 -14.41 -3.70
N GLU A 426 30.75 -13.96 -4.76
CA GLU A 426 31.53 -14.83 -5.62
C GLU A 426 32.57 -15.63 -4.84
N GLN A 427 33.24 -15.03 -3.85
CA GLN A 427 34.23 -15.70 -3.03
C GLN A 427 33.62 -16.86 -2.24
N GLU A 428 32.50 -16.64 -1.54
CA GLU A 428 31.77 -17.67 -0.78
C GLU A 428 31.34 -18.83 -1.69
N ILE A 429 30.83 -18.52 -2.88
CA ILE A 429 30.40 -19.51 -3.87
C ILE A 429 31.60 -20.37 -4.30
N ARG A 430 32.75 -19.76 -4.57
CA ARG A 430 33.96 -20.50 -4.95
C ARG A 430 34.45 -21.44 -3.84
N GLU A 431 34.42 -20.97 -2.60
CA GLU A 431 34.81 -21.77 -1.43
C GLU A 431 33.83 -22.93 -1.18
N LYS A 432 32.51 -22.64 -1.18
CA LYS A 432 31.45 -23.63 -0.92
C LYS A 432 31.40 -24.73 -1.98
N ASN A 433 31.69 -24.41 -3.25
CA ASN A 433 31.58 -25.34 -4.38
C ASN A 433 32.93 -25.83 -4.87
N ASN A 434 34.05 -25.51 -4.19
CA ASN A 434 35.42 -25.87 -4.59
C ASN A 434 35.77 -25.47 -6.03
N LEU A 435 35.32 -24.29 -6.48
CA LEU A 435 35.54 -23.81 -7.83
C LEU A 435 36.95 -23.25 -7.98
N SER A 436 37.59 -23.57 -9.12
CA SER A 436 38.87 -23.01 -9.50
C SER A 436 38.80 -21.49 -9.69
N LYS A 437 39.91 -20.80 -9.43
CA LYS A 437 40.02 -19.36 -9.77
C LYS A 437 39.93 -19.09 -11.27
N GLU A 438 40.18 -20.11 -12.10
CA GLU A 438 40.06 -20.01 -13.54
C GLU A 438 38.61 -20.13 -14.04
N THR A 439 37.70 -20.70 -13.26
CA THR A 439 36.28 -20.77 -13.59
C THR A 439 35.73 -19.35 -13.66
N LYS A 440 35.24 -18.94 -14.82
CA LYS A 440 34.63 -17.64 -14.98
C LYS A 440 33.22 -17.71 -14.42
N LEU A 441 32.94 -16.84 -13.46
CA LEU A 441 31.58 -16.65 -12.89
C LEU A 441 30.98 -15.33 -13.34
N ARG A 442 29.76 -15.37 -13.77
CA ARG A 442 28.94 -14.18 -14.13
C ARG A 442 27.75 -14.09 -13.21
N GLN A 443 27.64 -13.00 -12.48
CA GLN A 443 26.46 -12.76 -11.64
C GLN A 443 25.24 -12.48 -12.52
N ASP A 444 24.07 -12.93 -12.08
CA ASP A 444 22.78 -12.59 -12.71
C ASP A 444 22.63 -11.08 -12.87
N GLU A 445 22.11 -10.64 -14.00
CA GLU A 445 21.96 -9.20 -14.29
C GLU A 445 20.65 -8.63 -13.78
N ASP A 446 19.67 -9.50 -13.52
CA ASP A 446 18.37 -9.12 -13.03
C ASP A 446 18.42 -8.67 -11.57
N VAL A 447 17.45 -7.88 -11.19
CA VAL A 447 17.18 -7.50 -9.80
C VAL A 447 15.91 -8.17 -9.31
N LEU A 448 15.74 -8.21 -7.99
CA LEU A 448 14.51 -8.72 -7.37
C LEU A 448 13.35 -7.72 -7.49
N ASP A 449 12.15 -8.25 -7.59
CA ASP A 449 10.91 -7.48 -7.43
C ASP A 449 10.95 -6.64 -6.14
N THR A 450 10.56 -5.37 -6.22
CA THR A 450 10.50 -4.45 -5.08
C THR A 450 9.77 -5.07 -3.88
N TRP A 451 8.68 -5.77 -4.14
CA TRP A 451 7.88 -6.40 -3.10
C TRP A 451 8.58 -7.55 -2.39
N PHE A 452 9.66 -8.11 -2.94
CA PHE A 452 10.46 -9.13 -2.27
C PHE A 452 11.18 -8.55 -1.05
N SER A 453 11.82 -7.40 -1.18
CA SER A 453 12.46 -6.71 -0.06
C SER A 453 11.43 -6.12 0.91
N SER A 454 10.35 -5.50 0.38
CA SER A 454 9.30 -4.89 1.19
C SER A 454 8.54 -5.91 2.04
N ALA A 455 8.44 -7.17 1.61
CA ALA A 455 7.84 -8.26 2.38
C ALA A 455 8.61 -8.62 3.66
N LEU A 456 9.87 -8.20 3.78
CA LEU A 456 10.72 -8.47 4.94
C LEU A 456 10.65 -7.35 5.98
N TRP A 457 9.99 -6.23 5.66
CA TRP A 457 9.96 -5.00 6.44
C TRP A 457 9.70 -5.19 7.94
N PRO A 458 8.74 -6.03 8.39
CA PRO A 458 8.42 -6.16 9.82
C PRO A 458 9.58 -6.68 10.69
N PHE A 459 10.52 -7.41 10.14
CA PHE A 459 11.64 -8.00 10.87
C PHE A 459 13.01 -7.52 10.40
N SER A 460 13.18 -7.20 9.12
CA SER A 460 14.44 -6.67 8.60
C SER A 460 14.76 -5.28 9.15
N THR A 461 13.75 -4.43 9.35
CA THR A 461 13.90 -3.11 9.97
C THR A 461 14.32 -3.18 11.43
N LEU A 462 14.06 -4.29 12.09
CA LEU A 462 14.42 -4.56 13.48
C LEU A 462 15.77 -5.27 13.63
N GLY A 463 16.55 -5.43 12.53
CA GLY A 463 17.91 -5.91 12.52
C GLY A 463 18.13 -7.34 12.07
N TRP A 464 17.07 -8.12 11.76
CA TRP A 464 17.25 -9.46 11.20
C TRP A 464 18.09 -9.41 9.90
N PRO A 465 19.03 -10.36 9.65
CA PRO A 465 19.16 -11.71 10.24
C PRO A 465 19.94 -11.79 11.55
N GLU A 466 20.41 -10.69 12.09
CA GLU A 466 21.11 -10.69 13.38
C GLU A 466 20.11 -10.76 14.54
N ASP A 467 20.56 -11.38 15.66
CA ASP A 467 19.80 -11.37 16.90
C ASP A 467 19.91 -9.98 17.56
N SER A 468 18.94 -9.11 17.29
CA SER A 468 18.90 -7.77 17.84
C SER A 468 17.95 -7.63 19.02
N GLU A 469 18.22 -6.68 19.89
CA GLU A 469 17.34 -6.32 21.00
C GLU A 469 16.00 -5.78 20.48
N ASP A 470 16.02 -4.99 19.40
CA ASP A 470 14.80 -4.44 18.78
C ASP A 470 13.91 -5.57 18.23
N LEU A 471 14.48 -6.59 17.58
CA LEU A 471 13.74 -7.74 17.09
C LEU A 471 13.07 -8.49 18.24
N SER A 472 13.80 -8.74 19.33
CA SER A 472 13.28 -9.45 20.50
C SER A 472 12.17 -8.69 21.23
N ASN A 473 12.24 -7.35 21.25
CA ASN A 473 11.30 -6.50 21.98
C ASN A 473 10.06 -6.13 21.18
N TYR A 474 10.14 -6.00 19.84
CA TYR A 474 9.11 -5.38 19.02
C TYR A 474 8.52 -6.28 17.94
N TYR A 475 9.05 -7.50 17.75
CA TYR A 475 8.45 -8.51 16.89
C TYR A 475 7.72 -9.59 17.73
N PRO A 476 6.48 -10.00 17.43
CA PRO A 476 5.58 -9.49 16.38
C PRO A 476 5.17 -8.03 16.60
N THR A 477 5.04 -7.28 15.48
CA THR A 477 4.51 -5.93 15.50
C THR A 477 3.07 -5.91 16.04
N SER A 478 2.72 -4.92 16.85
CA SER A 478 1.40 -4.85 17.48
C SER A 478 0.28 -4.58 16.47
N LEU A 479 0.54 -3.71 15.49
CA LEU A 479 -0.43 -3.24 14.52
C LEU A 479 0.25 -2.94 13.19
N LEU A 480 -0.43 -3.29 12.09
CA LEU A 480 -0.19 -2.78 10.75
C LEU A 480 -1.36 -1.88 10.34
N VAL A 481 -1.10 -0.67 9.87
CA VAL A 481 -2.10 0.19 9.22
C VAL A 481 -1.79 0.23 7.73
N VAL A 482 -2.79 0.02 6.87
CA VAL A 482 -2.53 -0.16 5.44
C VAL A 482 -3.76 0.18 4.60
N GLY A 483 -3.55 0.70 3.38
CA GLY A 483 -4.58 0.81 2.36
C GLY A 483 -5.00 -0.56 1.82
N PHE A 484 -6.27 -0.72 1.45
CA PHE A 484 -6.77 -2.00 0.93
C PHE A 484 -6.13 -2.41 -0.39
N ASP A 485 -5.62 -1.46 -1.15
CA ASP A 485 -5.03 -1.66 -2.48
C ASP A 485 -3.69 -2.40 -2.47
N ILE A 486 -3.01 -2.48 -1.32
CA ILE A 486 -1.74 -3.21 -1.18
C ILE A 486 -1.83 -4.46 -0.27
N ILE A 487 -3.04 -4.95 0.02
CA ILE A 487 -3.21 -6.19 0.81
C ILE A 487 -2.48 -7.36 0.14
N PHE A 488 -2.59 -7.54 -1.17
CA PHE A 488 -1.96 -8.64 -1.89
C PHE A 488 -0.48 -8.40 -2.17
N PHE A 489 -0.16 -7.16 -2.57
CA PHE A 489 1.21 -6.78 -2.88
C PHE A 489 2.13 -6.89 -1.67
N TRP A 490 1.64 -6.51 -0.49
CA TRP A 490 2.48 -6.35 0.67
C TRP A 490 2.05 -7.17 1.88
N VAL A 491 0.81 -7.02 2.35
CA VAL A 491 0.35 -7.67 3.59
C VAL A 491 0.49 -9.20 3.51
N ALA A 492 -0.06 -9.81 2.47
CA ALA A 492 -0.01 -11.26 2.28
C ALA A 492 1.43 -11.77 2.19
N ARG A 493 2.31 -11.03 1.50
CA ARG A 493 3.73 -11.38 1.37
C ARG A 493 4.48 -11.23 2.68
N MET A 494 4.20 -10.19 3.49
CA MET A 494 4.77 -10.05 4.82
C MET A 494 4.35 -11.21 5.74
N ILE A 495 3.09 -11.66 5.69
CA ILE A 495 2.61 -12.79 6.49
C ILE A 495 3.36 -14.07 6.09
N MET A 496 3.48 -14.36 4.80
CA MET A 496 4.21 -15.53 4.30
C MET A 496 5.67 -15.52 4.74
N MET A 497 6.37 -14.40 4.55
CA MET A 497 7.80 -14.29 4.89
C MET A 497 8.04 -14.27 6.40
N GLY A 498 7.24 -13.53 7.16
CA GLY A 498 7.34 -13.46 8.62
C GLY A 498 7.18 -14.84 9.27
N ILE A 499 6.12 -15.56 8.95
CA ILE A 499 5.89 -16.92 9.47
C ILE A 499 7.00 -17.90 9.04
N ASN A 500 7.52 -17.75 7.82
CA ASN A 500 8.57 -18.66 7.34
C ASN A 500 9.91 -18.42 8.03
N PHE A 501 10.32 -17.17 8.22
CA PHE A 501 11.64 -16.82 8.73
C PHE A 501 11.70 -16.61 10.23
N GLN A 502 10.68 -15.99 10.83
CA GLN A 502 10.61 -15.73 12.28
C GLN A 502 9.89 -16.84 13.06
N LYS A 503 9.19 -17.75 12.38
CA LYS A 503 8.35 -18.81 12.97
C LYS A 503 7.21 -18.26 13.82
N ASP A 504 6.89 -16.99 13.67
CA ASP A 504 5.83 -16.26 14.33
C ASP A 504 5.15 -15.32 13.34
N ILE A 505 3.94 -14.82 13.67
CA ILE A 505 3.19 -13.89 12.86
C ILE A 505 3.93 -12.53 12.79
N PRO A 506 3.89 -11.78 11.66
CA PRO A 506 4.58 -10.49 11.59
C PRO A 506 3.88 -9.37 12.34
N PHE A 507 2.56 -9.45 12.50
CA PHE A 507 1.72 -8.46 13.20
C PHE A 507 0.41 -9.14 13.66
N LYS A 508 -0.21 -8.57 14.71
CA LYS A 508 -1.44 -9.13 15.31
C LYS A 508 -2.70 -8.62 14.63
N ASP A 509 -2.80 -7.31 14.49
CA ASP A 509 -3.95 -6.65 13.89
C ASP A 509 -3.56 -5.91 12.61
N ILE A 510 -4.47 -5.91 11.62
CA ILE A 510 -4.33 -5.20 10.35
C ILE A 510 -5.49 -4.22 10.26
N LEU A 511 -5.23 -2.94 10.46
CA LEU A 511 -6.20 -1.89 10.28
C LEU A 511 -6.19 -1.43 8.81
N VAL A 512 -7.23 -1.77 8.09
CA VAL A 512 -7.37 -1.42 6.68
C VAL A 512 -8.15 -0.11 6.56
N HIS A 513 -7.56 0.88 5.90
CA HIS A 513 -8.23 2.13 5.57
C HIS A 513 -8.60 2.20 4.09
N GLY A 514 -9.53 3.09 3.74
CA GLY A 514 -9.91 3.40 2.37
C GLY A 514 -8.97 4.42 1.71
N LEU A 515 -9.20 4.69 0.43
CA LEU A 515 -8.42 5.67 -0.32
C LEU A 515 -8.98 7.08 -0.12
N VAL A 516 -8.10 8.07 -0.16
CA VAL A 516 -8.53 9.47 -0.26
C VAL A 516 -8.89 9.77 -1.71
N ARG A 517 -10.12 10.25 -1.90
CA ARG A 517 -10.67 10.63 -3.20
C ARG A 517 -10.94 12.13 -3.24
N ASP A 518 -11.17 12.68 -4.42
CA ASP A 518 -11.62 14.07 -4.53
C ASP A 518 -13.06 14.23 -3.96
N SER A 519 -13.52 15.46 -3.79
CA SER A 519 -14.86 15.76 -3.24
C SER A 519 -16.04 15.17 -4.04
N LYS A 520 -15.77 14.71 -5.28
CA LYS A 520 -16.73 14.01 -6.14
C LYS A 520 -16.61 12.48 -6.07
N GLY A 521 -15.77 11.96 -5.20
CA GLY A 521 -15.51 10.52 -5.04
C GLY A 521 -14.64 9.89 -6.12
N ARG A 522 -13.95 10.68 -6.96
CA ARG A 522 -13.06 10.16 -8.01
C ARG A 522 -11.65 9.94 -7.46
N LYS A 523 -10.95 8.95 -7.99
CA LYS A 523 -9.53 8.74 -7.68
C LYS A 523 -8.73 9.99 -8.05
N MET A 524 -7.86 10.45 -7.14
CA MET A 524 -6.96 11.56 -7.41
C MET A 524 -5.82 11.10 -8.34
N SER A 525 -5.54 11.87 -9.39
CA SER A 525 -4.39 11.63 -10.27
C SER A 525 -3.89 12.94 -10.88
N LYS A 526 -2.59 12.99 -11.17
CA LYS A 526 -1.98 14.16 -11.85
C LYS A 526 -2.60 14.40 -13.22
N SER A 527 -2.94 13.33 -13.95
CA SER A 527 -3.56 13.41 -15.29
C SER A 527 -4.97 14.02 -15.27
N LEU A 528 -5.71 13.86 -14.18
CA LEU A 528 -7.03 14.48 -14.00
C LEU A 528 -6.96 15.89 -13.40
N GLY A 529 -5.79 16.33 -12.95
CA GLY A 529 -5.60 17.64 -12.32
C GLY A 529 -6.38 17.83 -11.01
N ASN A 530 -6.76 16.74 -10.35
CA ASN A 530 -7.55 16.74 -9.10
C ASN A 530 -6.73 16.30 -7.88
N THR A 531 -5.40 16.26 -8.00
CA THR A 531 -4.51 15.97 -6.88
C THR A 531 -4.44 17.16 -5.92
N ILE A 532 -4.44 16.85 -4.63
CA ILE A 532 -4.28 17.83 -3.55
C ILE A 532 -2.95 17.51 -2.86
N ASP A 533 -2.10 18.54 -2.71
CA ASP A 533 -0.86 18.43 -1.95
C ASP A 533 -1.16 18.64 -0.45
N PRO A 534 -0.88 17.66 0.41
CA PRO A 534 -1.11 17.79 1.85
C PRO A 534 -0.27 18.89 2.49
N LEU A 535 0.90 19.21 1.91
CA LEU A 535 1.77 20.25 2.46
C LEU A 535 1.26 21.65 2.14
N GLU A 536 0.71 21.88 0.94
CA GLU A 536 0.06 23.16 0.63
C GLU A 536 -1.11 23.40 1.58
N LEU A 537 -1.88 22.38 1.91
CA LEU A 537 -2.96 22.49 2.90
C LEU A 537 -2.43 22.75 4.31
N SER A 538 -1.36 22.07 4.70
CA SER A 538 -0.70 22.30 5.98
C SER A 538 -0.14 23.72 6.08
N ASP A 539 0.50 24.23 5.03
CA ASP A 539 1.00 25.62 4.99
C ASP A 539 -0.10 26.66 5.09
N LYS A 540 -1.27 26.37 4.53
CA LYS A 540 -2.42 27.27 4.49
C LYS A 540 -3.26 27.26 5.78
N HIS A 541 -3.40 26.08 6.37
CA HIS A 541 -4.34 25.86 7.46
C HIS A 541 -3.73 25.36 8.76
N GLY A 542 -2.51 24.84 8.73
CA GLY A 542 -1.82 24.18 9.82
C GLY A 542 -1.88 22.64 9.72
N ALA A 543 -0.83 21.96 10.18
CA ALA A 543 -0.72 20.51 10.20
C ALA A 543 -1.80 19.88 11.11
N ASP A 544 -2.05 20.46 12.29
CA ASP A 544 -3.08 19.98 13.21
C ASP A 544 -4.47 20.01 12.60
N ALA A 545 -4.79 21.04 11.82
CA ALA A 545 -6.07 21.14 11.13
C ALA A 545 -6.23 20.06 10.05
N LEU A 546 -5.19 19.81 9.26
CA LEU A 546 -5.20 18.75 8.26
C LEU A 546 -5.34 17.36 8.91
N ARG A 547 -4.51 17.06 9.92
CA ARG A 547 -4.53 15.80 10.67
C ARG A 547 -5.91 15.51 11.25
N PHE A 548 -6.46 16.46 11.99
CA PHE A 548 -7.77 16.32 12.62
C PHE A 548 -8.88 16.09 11.59
N SER A 549 -8.87 16.84 10.49
CA SER A 549 -9.87 16.71 9.41
C SER A 549 -9.85 15.33 8.75
N LEU A 550 -8.66 14.75 8.56
CA LEU A 550 -8.50 13.41 8.01
C LEU A 550 -8.95 12.33 9.00
N VAL A 551 -8.46 12.41 10.24
CA VAL A 551 -8.72 11.40 11.29
C VAL A 551 -10.20 11.36 11.65
N GLU A 552 -10.85 12.51 11.78
CA GLU A 552 -12.28 12.61 12.13
C GLU A 552 -13.19 12.03 11.04
N LYS A 553 -12.72 11.95 9.78
CA LYS A 553 -13.49 11.40 8.64
C LYS A 553 -13.11 9.97 8.26
N ALA A 554 -12.00 9.44 8.76
CA ALA A 554 -11.45 8.14 8.38
C ALA A 554 -12.16 6.96 9.06
N SER A 555 -13.28 6.52 8.52
CA SER A 555 -13.91 5.27 8.95
C SER A 555 -13.14 4.05 8.39
N PRO A 556 -12.88 2.99 9.20
CA PRO A 556 -12.16 1.81 8.72
C PRO A 556 -12.76 1.20 7.45
N GLY A 557 -11.91 0.93 6.45
CA GLY A 557 -12.29 0.28 5.20
C GLY A 557 -13.14 1.11 4.24
N GLN A 558 -13.37 2.38 4.51
CA GLN A 558 -14.17 3.26 3.65
C GLN A 558 -13.30 4.35 3.00
N ASP A 559 -13.59 4.63 1.73
CA ASP A 559 -12.96 5.75 1.03
C ASP A 559 -13.36 7.10 1.65
N VAL A 560 -12.41 8.04 1.62
CA VAL A 560 -12.57 9.38 2.20
C VAL A 560 -12.68 10.39 1.06
N PRO A 561 -13.88 10.88 0.71
CA PRO A 561 -14.06 11.90 -0.31
C PRO A 561 -13.66 13.26 0.29
N PHE A 562 -12.38 13.59 0.22
CA PHE A 562 -11.79 14.75 0.90
C PHE A 562 -12.28 16.07 0.30
N ASP A 563 -12.60 17.02 1.19
CA ASP A 563 -12.95 18.41 0.87
C ASP A 563 -12.13 19.36 1.74
N GLU A 564 -11.54 20.41 1.15
CA GLU A 564 -10.75 21.42 1.87
C GLU A 564 -11.54 22.13 2.97
N GLU A 565 -12.86 22.24 2.81
CA GLU A 565 -13.74 22.82 3.84
C GLU A 565 -13.61 22.12 5.20
N TRP A 566 -13.29 20.85 5.23
CA TRP A 566 -13.05 20.11 6.48
C TRP A 566 -11.81 20.62 7.21
N THR A 567 -10.76 20.92 6.48
CA THR A 567 -9.53 21.48 7.07
C THR A 567 -9.74 22.90 7.55
N ILE A 568 -10.55 23.70 6.82
CA ILE A 568 -10.97 25.05 7.26
C ILE A 568 -11.78 24.96 8.56
N ALA A 569 -12.72 24.01 8.66
CA ALA A 569 -13.50 23.79 9.88
C ALA A 569 -12.61 23.36 11.05
N ALA A 570 -11.65 22.47 10.82
CA ALA A 570 -10.69 22.04 11.83
C ALA A 570 -9.78 23.20 12.30
N LYS A 571 -9.36 24.11 11.40
CA LYS A 571 -8.64 25.34 11.78
C LYS A 571 -9.48 26.25 12.69
N LYS A 572 -10.78 26.40 12.40
CA LYS A 572 -11.72 27.13 13.26
C LYS A 572 -11.85 26.48 14.64
N PHE A 573 -11.83 25.15 14.70
CA PHE A 573 -11.82 24.42 15.94
C PHE A 573 -10.52 24.67 16.75
N GLY A 574 -9.36 24.68 16.10
CA GLY A 574 -8.09 25.08 16.72
C GLY A 574 -8.17 26.52 17.32
N ASN A 575 -8.71 27.48 16.58
CA ASN A 575 -8.94 28.82 17.11
C ASN A 575 -9.88 28.83 18.33
N LYS A 576 -10.90 27.96 18.35
CA LYS A 576 -11.82 27.86 19.50
C LYS A 576 -11.10 27.29 20.73
N ILE A 577 -10.24 26.26 20.55
CA ILE A 577 -9.39 25.71 21.62
C ILE A 577 -8.44 26.79 22.17
N TRP A 578 -7.80 27.56 21.30
CA TRP A 578 -6.91 28.64 21.68
C TRP A 578 -7.61 29.70 22.53
N ASN A 579 -8.81 30.12 22.15
CA ASN A 579 -9.61 31.05 22.91
C ASN A 579 -10.16 30.45 24.22
N ALA A 580 -10.50 29.16 24.19
CA ALA A 580 -10.90 28.42 25.39
C ALA A 580 -9.75 28.36 26.43
N SER A 581 -8.51 28.12 25.98
CA SER A 581 -7.35 28.12 26.89
C SER A 581 -7.12 29.48 27.57
N LYS A 582 -7.29 30.58 26.82
CA LYS A 582 -7.22 31.94 27.38
C LYS A 582 -8.27 32.16 28.47
N PHE A 583 -9.50 31.71 28.20
CA PHE A 583 -10.59 31.80 29.18
C PHE A 583 -10.26 31.03 30.45
N VAL A 584 -9.81 29.78 30.33
CA VAL A 584 -9.43 28.97 31.48
C VAL A 584 -8.27 29.63 32.26
N HIS A 585 -7.24 30.12 31.58
CA HIS A 585 -6.08 30.75 32.18
C HIS A 585 -6.40 32.06 32.93
N ILE A 586 -7.48 32.78 32.57
CA ILE A 586 -7.94 33.98 33.33
C ILE A 586 -8.39 33.59 34.73
N TYR A 587 -9.01 32.43 34.89
CA TYR A 587 -9.59 32.00 36.15
C TYR A 587 -8.77 30.99 36.91
N THR A 588 -7.80 30.33 36.27
CA THR A 588 -7.00 29.26 36.88
C THR A 588 -5.55 29.37 36.45
N ASP A 589 -4.64 29.11 37.38
CA ASP A 589 -3.18 29.06 37.18
C ASP A 589 -2.60 27.72 37.67
N GLY A 590 -3.48 26.78 37.98
CA GLY A 590 -3.13 25.50 38.58
C GLY A 590 -2.89 24.37 37.64
N LYS A 591 -2.13 23.38 38.07
CA LYS A 591 -1.96 22.10 37.44
C LYS A 591 -3.25 21.28 37.49
N GLU A 592 -3.34 20.24 36.65
CA GLU A 592 -4.44 19.27 36.70
C GLU A 592 -4.58 18.65 38.09
N THR A 593 -5.82 18.53 38.59
CA THR A 593 -6.14 17.78 39.82
C THR A 593 -7.00 16.56 39.49
N ASN A 594 -6.75 15.46 40.18
CA ASN A 594 -7.57 14.25 40.12
C ASN A 594 -8.50 14.10 41.33
N ASP A 595 -8.28 14.88 42.38
CA ASP A 595 -9.06 14.80 43.59
C ASP A 595 -10.17 15.86 43.61
N LEU A 596 -11.28 15.52 43.00
CA LEU A 596 -12.55 16.26 43.03
C LEU A 596 -13.56 15.55 43.93
N SER A 597 -13.15 15.08 45.10
CA SER A 597 -13.97 14.18 45.97
C SER A 597 -15.17 14.87 46.65
N THR A 598 -15.21 16.21 46.65
CA THR A 598 -16.23 16.99 47.38
C THR A 598 -16.87 18.05 46.50
N ILE A 599 -17.54 17.61 45.42
CA ILE A 599 -18.25 18.52 44.52
C ILE A 599 -19.70 18.67 44.98
N GLU A 600 -20.11 19.88 45.25
CA GLU A 600 -21.47 20.22 45.72
C GLU A 600 -22.36 20.76 44.59
N CYS A 601 -21.80 21.59 43.70
CA CYS A 601 -22.50 22.23 42.59
C CYS A 601 -22.95 21.24 41.52
N GLU A 602 -24.23 21.27 41.15
CA GLU A 602 -24.83 20.33 40.19
C GLU A 602 -24.29 20.50 38.77
N GLU A 603 -23.97 21.72 38.36
CA GLU A 603 -23.39 22.00 37.05
C GLU A 603 -21.93 21.42 36.95
N ASN A 604 -21.20 21.50 38.04
CA ASN A 604 -19.85 20.90 38.14
C ASN A 604 -19.95 19.38 38.11
N LYS A 605 -20.88 18.77 38.82
CA LYS A 605 -21.19 17.35 38.76
C LYS A 605 -21.56 16.90 37.33
N TRP A 606 -22.39 17.71 36.67
CA TRP A 606 -22.86 17.43 35.32
C TRP A 606 -21.70 17.33 34.32
N ILE A 607 -20.79 18.30 34.31
CA ILE A 607 -19.66 18.26 33.33
C ILE A 607 -18.65 17.16 33.64
N ILE A 608 -18.41 16.84 34.90
CA ILE A 608 -17.56 15.71 35.31
C ILE A 608 -18.16 14.40 34.83
N ASN A 609 -19.44 14.15 35.07
CA ASN A 609 -20.12 12.93 34.62
C ASN A 609 -20.13 12.82 33.09
N LYS A 610 -20.31 13.94 32.39
CA LYS A 610 -20.23 14.00 30.93
C LYS A 610 -18.85 13.61 30.43
N PHE A 611 -17.79 14.17 31.02
CA PHE A 611 -16.40 13.88 30.70
C PHE A 611 -16.09 12.39 30.92
N ASP A 612 -16.45 11.83 32.08
CA ASP A 612 -16.22 10.43 32.41
C ASP A 612 -16.92 9.48 31.43
N ALA A 613 -18.16 9.80 31.03
CA ALA A 613 -18.89 9.05 30.00
C ALA A 613 -18.22 9.13 28.62
N VAL A 614 -17.75 10.32 28.25
CA VAL A 614 -17.02 10.52 26.97
C VAL A 614 -15.70 9.76 26.98
N LEU A 615 -14.94 9.79 28.07
CA LEU A 615 -13.68 9.07 28.19
C LEU A 615 -13.87 7.55 28.08
N ASP A 616 -14.89 7.00 28.75
CA ASP A 616 -15.21 5.56 28.67
C ASP A 616 -15.59 5.16 27.22
N GLU A 617 -16.45 5.93 26.58
CA GLU A 617 -16.87 5.62 25.22
C GLU A 617 -15.73 5.84 24.22
N PHE A 618 -14.90 6.89 24.38
CA PHE A 618 -13.70 7.11 23.57
C PHE A 618 -12.77 5.90 23.64
N ASN A 619 -12.44 5.45 24.85
CA ASN A 619 -11.58 4.28 25.05
C ASN A 619 -12.17 3.03 24.40
N SER A 620 -13.47 2.78 24.57
CA SER A 620 -14.17 1.64 23.95
C SER A 620 -14.16 1.69 22.41
N LEU A 621 -14.30 2.89 21.83
CA LEU A 621 -14.22 3.09 20.36
C LEU A 621 -12.78 2.91 19.87
N PHE A 622 -11.81 3.45 20.60
CA PHE A 622 -10.39 3.32 20.27
C PHE A 622 -9.92 1.85 20.28
N GLU A 623 -10.29 1.06 21.28
CA GLU A 623 -9.97 -0.37 21.33
C GLU A 623 -10.55 -1.18 20.15
N LYS A 624 -11.59 -0.66 19.50
CA LYS A 624 -12.21 -1.23 18.30
C LYS A 624 -11.69 -0.61 17.01
N TYR A 625 -10.66 0.21 17.09
CA TYR A 625 -10.10 1.00 15.97
C TYR A 625 -11.11 1.94 15.30
N LYS A 626 -12.19 2.34 15.98
CA LYS A 626 -13.17 3.33 15.52
C LYS A 626 -12.72 4.75 15.84
N ILE A 627 -11.55 5.11 15.34
CA ILE A 627 -10.85 6.36 15.69
C ILE A 627 -11.67 7.59 15.27
N SER A 628 -12.25 7.56 14.09
CA SER A 628 -13.12 8.63 13.60
C SER A 628 -14.32 8.89 14.53
N ASP A 629 -15.00 7.82 14.96
CA ASP A 629 -16.14 7.95 15.88
C ASP A 629 -15.71 8.50 17.25
N ALA A 630 -14.53 8.06 17.74
CA ALA A 630 -13.97 8.55 19.00
C ALA A 630 -13.68 10.06 18.96
N TYR A 631 -13.06 10.55 17.87
CA TYR A 631 -12.77 12.00 17.75
C TYR A 631 -14.01 12.83 17.43
N LYS A 632 -15.03 12.30 16.75
CA LYS A 632 -16.35 12.95 16.62
C LYS A 632 -17.04 13.12 17.98
N LEU A 633 -16.98 12.07 18.81
CA LEU A 633 -17.52 12.13 20.17
C LEU A 633 -16.81 13.22 20.99
N LEU A 634 -15.48 13.23 20.98
CA LEU A 634 -14.67 14.24 21.70
C LEU A 634 -14.94 15.66 21.17
N TYR A 635 -15.00 15.83 19.85
CA TYR A 635 -15.31 17.13 19.23
C TYR A 635 -16.65 17.68 19.70
N ASN A 636 -17.70 16.86 19.71
CA ASN A 636 -19.03 17.26 20.14
C ASN A 636 -19.05 17.64 21.63
N PHE A 637 -18.37 16.89 22.48
CA PHE A 637 -18.24 17.22 23.90
C PHE A 637 -17.50 18.55 24.09
N LEU A 638 -16.33 18.72 23.46
CA LEU A 638 -15.56 19.95 23.57
C LEU A 638 -16.34 21.16 23.05
N TRP A 639 -16.91 21.05 21.86
CA TRP A 639 -17.60 22.17 21.22
C TRP A 639 -18.85 22.56 21.97
N SER A 640 -19.76 21.60 22.21
CA SER A 640 -21.07 21.88 22.75
C SER A 640 -21.14 21.84 24.27
N ASP A 641 -20.79 20.71 24.89
CA ASP A 641 -20.98 20.55 26.33
C ASP A 641 -20.01 21.42 27.14
N LEU A 642 -18.72 21.44 26.76
CA LEU A 642 -17.68 22.16 27.52
C LEU A 642 -17.68 23.67 27.16
N PHE A 643 -17.41 23.99 25.85
CA PHE A 643 -17.16 25.39 25.47
C PHE A 643 -18.45 26.25 25.37
N ASP A 644 -19.55 25.69 24.81
CA ASP A 644 -20.78 26.46 24.64
C ASP A 644 -21.64 26.50 25.90
N TRP A 645 -21.71 25.41 26.69
CA TRP A 645 -22.55 25.36 27.87
C TRP A 645 -21.79 25.57 29.17
N TYR A 646 -20.79 24.70 29.48
CA TYR A 646 -20.17 24.73 30.80
C TYR A 646 -19.34 26.01 31.02
N PHE A 647 -18.69 26.55 30.02
CA PHE A 647 -17.97 27.82 30.14
C PHE A 647 -18.94 28.98 30.44
N GLU A 648 -20.13 28.99 29.88
CA GLU A 648 -21.13 30.03 30.22
C GLU A 648 -21.66 29.85 31.66
N PHE A 649 -21.89 28.61 32.10
CA PHE A 649 -22.27 28.36 33.49
C PHE A 649 -21.17 28.76 34.46
N SER A 650 -19.91 28.42 34.17
CA SER A 650 -18.76 28.69 35.03
C SER A 650 -18.57 30.19 35.32
N LYS A 651 -18.89 31.08 34.37
CA LYS A 651 -18.82 32.54 34.60
C LYS A 651 -19.64 32.98 35.82
N ASN A 652 -20.91 32.56 35.86
CA ASN A 652 -21.83 32.89 36.98
C ASN A 652 -21.43 32.15 38.28
N LEU A 653 -20.96 30.91 38.18
CA LEU A 653 -20.56 30.12 39.35
C LEU A 653 -19.30 30.66 40.01
N ILE A 654 -18.33 31.17 39.24
CA ILE A 654 -17.12 31.81 39.74
C ILE A 654 -17.39 33.14 40.45
N GLU A 655 -18.44 33.84 40.08
CA GLU A 655 -18.90 35.05 40.79
C GLU A 655 -19.56 34.72 42.13
N ASN A 656 -20.03 33.49 42.36
CA ASN A 656 -20.62 33.02 43.60
C ASN A 656 -19.54 32.44 44.52
N GLU A 657 -19.21 33.13 45.59
CA GLU A 657 -18.15 32.75 46.54
C GLU A 657 -18.32 31.32 47.09
N ASN A 658 -19.52 30.77 47.16
CA ASN A 658 -19.74 29.38 47.63
C ASN A 658 -19.29 28.30 46.62
N HIS A 659 -19.26 28.61 45.33
CA HIS A 659 -18.95 27.66 44.26
C HIS A 659 -17.67 28.01 43.51
N LYS A 660 -17.07 29.17 43.79
CA LYS A 660 -15.93 29.71 43.05
C LYS A 660 -14.74 28.75 42.97
N SER A 661 -14.18 28.33 44.14
CA SER A 661 -13.01 27.46 44.22
C SER A 661 -13.27 26.14 43.52
N GLU A 662 -14.39 25.49 43.83
CA GLU A 662 -14.81 24.24 43.23
C GLU A 662 -14.93 24.35 41.70
N THR A 663 -15.59 25.41 41.20
CA THR A 663 -15.79 25.61 39.76
C THR A 663 -14.48 25.87 39.02
N MET A 664 -13.55 26.64 39.62
CA MET A 664 -12.22 26.87 39.04
C MET A 664 -11.42 25.58 38.94
N GLU A 665 -11.44 24.72 39.95
CA GLU A 665 -10.80 23.41 39.90
C GLU A 665 -11.40 22.48 38.86
N VAL A 666 -12.73 22.38 38.79
CA VAL A 666 -13.44 21.56 37.79
C VAL A 666 -13.20 22.06 36.38
N LEU A 667 -13.27 23.38 36.18
CA LEU A 667 -13.03 24.01 34.88
C LEU A 667 -11.62 23.67 34.36
N ASN A 668 -10.61 23.87 35.22
CA ASN A 668 -9.22 23.59 34.89
C ASN A 668 -9.00 22.11 34.58
N SER A 669 -9.43 21.22 35.47
CA SER A 669 -9.17 19.80 35.35
C SER A 669 -9.87 19.16 34.17
N VAL A 670 -11.17 19.47 33.92
CA VAL A 670 -11.91 18.94 32.76
C VAL A 670 -11.33 19.45 31.44
N PHE A 671 -10.92 20.73 31.39
CA PHE A 671 -10.26 21.29 30.21
C PHE A 671 -8.93 20.57 29.92
N LEU A 672 -8.04 20.49 30.91
CA LEU A 672 -6.71 19.87 30.71
C LEU A 672 -6.78 18.38 30.36
N LYS A 673 -7.67 17.61 31.02
CA LYS A 673 -7.89 16.20 30.65
C LYS A 673 -8.43 16.07 29.24
N SER A 674 -9.29 16.97 28.80
CA SER A 674 -9.82 16.98 27.42
C SER A 674 -8.74 17.30 26.39
N ILE A 675 -7.81 18.22 26.71
CA ILE A 675 -6.64 18.54 25.88
C ILE A 675 -5.72 17.34 25.74
N LYS A 676 -5.54 16.52 26.79
CA LYS A 676 -4.78 15.26 26.70
C LYS A 676 -5.38 14.28 25.70
N ILE A 677 -6.72 14.11 25.69
CA ILE A 677 -7.39 13.21 24.75
C ILE A 677 -7.28 13.74 23.32
N LEU A 678 -7.27 15.05 23.13
CA LEU A 678 -7.18 15.69 21.81
C LEU A 678 -5.75 15.70 21.25
N ASN A 679 -4.72 15.69 22.12
CA ASN A 679 -3.31 15.81 21.75
C ASN A 679 -2.88 14.87 20.61
N PRO A 680 -3.23 13.58 20.58
CA PRO A 680 -2.81 12.70 19.50
C PRO A 680 -3.27 13.17 18.09
N ALA A 681 -4.44 13.79 17.97
CA ALA A 681 -4.96 14.28 16.70
C ALA A 681 -4.52 15.71 16.35
N MET A 682 -4.33 16.57 17.34
CA MET A 682 -3.89 17.97 17.19
C MET A 682 -2.70 18.26 18.14
N PRO A 683 -1.52 17.64 17.88
CA PRO A 683 -0.45 17.62 18.86
C PRO A 683 0.16 18.98 19.15
N HIS A 684 0.29 19.85 18.14
CA HIS A 684 1.05 21.09 18.30
C HIS A 684 0.29 22.14 19.12
N ILE A 685 -0.98 22.39 18.77
CA ILE A 685 -1.79 23.36 19.51
C ILE A 685 -2.04 22.91 20.97
N THR A 686 -2.24 21.62 21.16
CA THR A 686 -2.50 21.10 22.52
C THR A 686 -1.26 21.12 23.38
N GLU A 687 -0.08 20.92 22.83
CA GLU A 687 1.20 21.08 23.52
C GLU A 687 1.43 22.54 23.90
N GLU A 688 1.19 23.48 22.98
CA GLU A 688 1.33 24.92 23.23
C GLU A 688 0.37 25.42 24.31
N VAL A 689 -0.86 24.92 24.29
CA VAL A 689 -1.85 25.21 25.36
C VAL A 689 -1.38 24.61 26.68
N TRP A 690 -0.91 23.36 26.66
CA TRP A 690 -0.48 22.67 27.88
C TRP A 690 0.70 23.35 28.58
N GLU A 691 1.70 23.83 27.84
CA GLU A 691 2.88 24.54 28.34
C GLU A 691 2.51 25.74 29.26
N THR A 692 1.31 26.32 29.10
CA THR A 692 0.85 27.44 29.94
C THR A 692 0.35 27.01 31.31
N PHE A 693 0.10 25.73 31.52
CA PHE A 693 -0.44 25.15 32.75
C PHE A 693 0.53 24.21 33.47
N ASP A 694 1.44 23.57 32.74
CA ASP A 694 2.39 22.61 33.29
C ASP A 694 3.77 22.76 32.64
N ASP A 695 4.85 22.59 33.41
CA ASP A 695 6.22 22.64 32.93
C ASP A 695 6.65 21.35 32.20
N GLU A 696 5.94 20.23 32.42
CA GLU A 696 6.18 18.97 31.70
C GLU A 696 5.48 18.97 30.34
N VAL A 697 6.20 18.50 29.31
CA VAL A 697 5.62 18.39 27.96
C VAL A 697 4.49 17.35 27.91
N LEU A 698 3.40 17.67 27.23
CA LEU A 698 2.20 16.85 27.18
C LEU A 698 2.44 15.45 26.60
N ILE A 699 3.29 15.34 25.57
CA ILE A 699 3.64 14.06 24.93
C ILE A 699 4.25 13.04 25.91
N SER A 700 4.85 13.49 27.01
CA SER A 700 5.42 12.63 28.07
C SER A 700 4.47 12.39 29.24
N ASN A 701 3.27 12.93 29.18
CA ASN A 701 2.27 12.83 30.24
C ASN A 701 1.52 11.49 30.18
N LYS A 702 0.56 11.31 31.10
CA LYS A 702 -0.26 10.08 31.17
C LYS A 702 -1.65 10.30 30.57
N TRP A 703 -2.20 9.24 30.00
CA TRP A 703 -3.59 9.21 29.57
C TRP A 703 -4.53 9.54 30.73
N PRO A 704 -5.57 10.37 30.53
CA PRO A 704 -6.43 10.79 31.62
C PRO A 704 -7.22 9.62 32.23
N GLU A 705 -7.45 9.73 33.52
CA GLU A 705 -8.30 8.82 34.28
C GLU A 705 -9.62 9.50 34.65
N LYS A 706 -10.64 8.71 34.89
CA LYS A 706 -11.94 9.20 35.41
C LYS A 706 -11.78 9.85 36.77
N TYR A 707 -12.71 10.69 37.12
CA TYR A 707 -12.70 11.37 38.41
C TYR A 707 -13.11 10.47 39.58
N ASN A 708 -13.72 9.32 39.36
CA ASN A 708 -14.16 8.34 40.37
C ASN A 708 -15.02 8.93 41.51
N CYS A 709 -15.50 10.15 41.35
CA CYS A 709 -16.06 10.94 42.43
C CYS A 709 -17.54 10.73 42.69
N LEU A 710 -18.30 10.20 41.77
CA LEU A 710 -19.76 10.20 41.89
C LEU A 710 -20.36 8.92 41.35
N LEU A 711 -20.71 8.02 42.29
CA LEU A 711 -21.75 7.01 42.07
C LEU A 711 -23.13 7.70 41.96
N TYR A 712 -23.34 8.43 40.88
CA TYR A 712 -24.73 8.73 40.48
C TYR A 712 -25.24 7.44 39.83
N THR A 713 -26.08 6.73 40.57
CA THR A 713 -26.94 5.72 39.98
C THR A 713 -27.69 6.42 38.82
N SER A 714 -27.47 5.95 37.62
CA SER A 714 -28.21 6.37 36.42
C SER A 714 -29.68 6.48 36.77
N PRO A 715 -30.38 7.63 36.52
CA PRO A 715 -31.79 7.73 36.81
C PRO A 715 -32.50 6.56 36.17
N SER A 716 -33.31 5.87 36.95
CA SER A 716 -34.13 4.75 36.50
C SER A 716 -34.89 5.15 35.20
N PRO A 717 -35.10 4.23 34.25
CA PRO A 717 -35.96 4.52 33.09
C PRO A 717 -37.32 5.11 33.43
N ARG A 718 -37.78 5.00 34.69
CA ARG A 718 -38.99 5.64 35.22
C ARG A 718 -38.85 7.14 35.44
N ASP A 719 -37.63 7.69 35.59
CA ASP A 719 -37.40 9.12 35.80
C ASP A 719 -37.38 9.91 34.49
N ARG A 720 -37.14 9.25 33.34
CA ARG A 720 -37.24 9.86 31.99
C ARG A 720 -38.63 10.33 31.61
N THR A 721 -39.66 9.92 32.32
CA THR A 721 -41.06 10.32 32.03
C THR A 721 -41.48 11.59 32.74
N ARG A 722 -40.66 12.16 33.65
CA ARG A 722 -41.05 13.40 34.41
C ARG A 722 -40.40 14.69 33.91
N ALA A 723 -39.38 14.61 33.04
CA ALA A 723 -38.75 15.78 32.45
C ALA A 723 -39.34 16.09 31.02
N ARG A 724 -40.66 16.19 30.88
CA ARG A 724 -41.27 16.92 29.79
C ARG A 724 -41.37 18.38 30.20
N MET A 725 -40.52 19.22 29.70
CA MET A 725 -40.73 20.67 29.72
C MET A 725 -42.05 21.00 29.03
N PRO A 726 -42.84 21.93 29.56
CA PRO A 726 -44.04 22.42 28.85
C PRO A 726 -43.60 23.19 27.60
N SER A 727 -44.05 22.75 26.44
CA SER A 727 -44.05 23.58 25.24
C SER A 727 -45.07 24.71 25.44
N SER A 728 -44.61 25.92 25.67
CA SER A 728 -45.33 27.16 25.31
C SER A 728 -44.66 28.40 25.89
N ALA A 729 -44.09 29.20 25.11
CA ALA A 729 -44.27 30.60 24.74
C ALA A 729 -43.02 31.13 24.06
#